data_1080712c81d088ae89bdae6a98b5cba6
#
_entry.id   1080712c81d088ae89bdae6a98b5cba6
#
_cell.length_a   1.000
_cell.length_b   1.000
_cell.length_c   1.000
_cell.angle_alpha   90.00
_cell.angle_beta   90.00
_cell.angle_gamma   90.00
#
_symmetry.space_group_name_H-M   'P 1'
#
loop_
_entity.id
_entity.type
_entity.pdbx_description
1 polymer ?
#
loop_
_entity_poly.entity_id
_entity_poly.type
_entity_poly.pdbx_seq_one_letter_code
_entity_poly.pdbx_strand_id
1 'polypeptide(L)'
;MSILKLILTAVFAVSTIIPAFAQTEPERKDNEVVWAETDGVTIPLPPKAHPRLYLRDANVPELREKMKTPEGKAILKKIKKAAKPRTAEEEAAVTDHGFRYYAQMRGVTSQSQLDALAYLTEHDTQAADRAITAMLDTLKRTNFGTKNDLSRASGSMMMVGSIVYDWCYDRLSEKQKQEFVREFVRIAGTMECHYPPKTTESVAGHGSEWMILRDMLSCGIAIYDEYPEMYEIVAKMIFRDYVPVRNYIYAGHNYHQGTGYVTVRYLNDLNSLWIFDRMGAGQIYSPEQHYVLYDHVYRRRPDGQVLPSGDVNPGKRSTPQTYAMPAMLAASYWNDPILMYEYERRPSVETHMLILELLWRDFSLKGKSPEGLPFSRYSGTPFGWMIARTGWDENSAIAEMKITEHYVGNHQHLDAGTFQIYYRGPLAIDSGSYQGSAGGYNSPHNKNYFKRTIAHNSLLVYDPSEKFACWNYGGSDKTEFAENDGGQRMPGDRWETCRSFKDLLSEEYTVGEVLAHGFGPSAQTPEWTLLQGDITKAYSKKVENARRSFVFFNLTEESEDVPAAMVIYDRVRSSDASFKKFWLLHSIEEPQIEEGGFTVCRTKNGDSGKLSCSVLLPSAENLSLEKVGGPGKEFWVFGKNFPNAATTRPDPCNERGAWRVELSPKDAAQEDCFLNVIQMSDRSTKKLLPVSRIQNVEAKTVGAIVGSRAVVFSADCGRSSEGYGFEIPASAAKTHKTKKFSLLVSGLEKGEWVVERNGKSLGKFPAGEADGTIYLNAAPGKYLVRR
;
A
#
# COMPACT_ATOMS: atom_id res chain seq x y z
N MET A 1 -22.99 -3.53 14.08
CA MET A 1 -24.20 -4.08 13.42
C MET A 1 -25.04 -3.05 12.66
N SER A 2 -24.62 -1.83 12.44
CA SER A 2 -25.46 -0.78 11.83
C SER A 2 -25.04 -0.31 10.43
N ILE A 3 -23.80 -0.45 10.03
CA ILE A 3 -23.30 0.02 8.72
C ILE A 3 -23.46 -1.04 7.63
N LEU A 4 -23.44 -2.32 7.97
CA LEU A 4 -23.66 -3.41 7.01
C LEU A 4 -25.11 -3.47 6.47
N LYS A 5 -26.08 -2.87 7.18
CA LYS A 5 -27.48 -2.79 6.72
C LYS A 5 -27.73 -1.67 5.70
N LEU A 6 -26.90 -0.65 5.63
CA LEU A 6 -27.13 0.47 4.68
C LEU A 6 -26.58 0.16 3.27
N ILE A 7 -25.56 -0.67 3.15
CA ILE A 7 -24.97 -1.04 1.84
C ILE A 7 -25.79 -2.15 1.17
N LEU A 8 -26.43 -3.02 1.93
CA LEU A 8 -27.32 -4.07 1.40
C LEU A 8 -28.70 -3.58 0.97
N THR A 9 -29.14 -2.40 1.41
CA THR A 9 -30.47 -1.88 1.08
C THR A 9 -30.52 -1.13 -0.25
N ALA A 10 -29.38 -0.76 -0.83
CA ALA A 10 -29.32 -0.09 -2.13
C ALA A 10 -29.25 -1.04 -3.35
N VAL A 11 -29.12 -2.36 -3.12
CA VAL A 11 -28.97 -3.37 -4.19
C VAL A 11 -30.26 -4.18 -4.43
N PHE A 12 -31.30 -4.07 -3.56
CA PHE A 12 -32.51 -4.91 -3.65
C PHE A 12 -33.80 -4.10 -3.75
N ALA A 13 -33.94 -3.28 -4.78
CA ALA A 13 -35.24 -2.75 -5.13
C ALA A 13 -35.32 -2.38 -6.61
N VAL A 14 -35.31 -3.38 -7.48
CA VAL A 14 -36.11 -3.40 -8.75
C VAL A 14 -36.17 -4.86 -9.23
N SER A 15 -37.07 -5.63 -8.66
CA SER A 15 -37.58 -6.86 -9.31
C SER A 15 -38.96 -6.55 -9.88
N THR A 16 -38.99 -5.95 -11.05
CA THR A 16 -40.18 -5.96 -11.90
C THR A 16 -39.98 -7.03 -12.97
N ILE A 17 -40.89 -7.98 -12.99
CA ILE A 17 -41.06 -9.02 -13.98
C ILE A 17 -41.18 -8.34 -15.36
N ILE A 18 -40.16 -8.44 -16.21
CA ILE A 18 -40.21 -8.07 -17.61
C ILE A 18 -40.36 -9.39 -18.39
N PRO A 19 -41.35 -9.51 -19.29
CA PRO A 19 -41.48 -10.68 -20.15
C PRO A 19 -40.29 -10.76 -21.10
N ALA A 20 -39.85 -12.00 -21.40
CA ALA A 20 -38.77 -12.26 -22.35
C ALA A 20 -39.11 -11.74 -23.75
N PHE A 21 -38.78 -10.51 -23.99
CA PHE A 21 -38.59 -10.00 -25.35
C PHE A 21 -37.15 -10.36 -25.74
N ALA A 22 -36.99 -10.92 -26.94
CA ALA A 22 -35.68 -11.02 -27.57
C ALA A 22 -35.07 -9.60 -27.54
N GLN A 23 -34.09 -9.37 -26.66
CA GLN A 23 -33.35 -8.11 -26.62
C GLN A 23 -32.53 -8.05 -27.91
N THR A 24 -32.98 -7.18 -28.85
CA THR A 24 -32.10 -6.79 -29.93
C THR A 24 -30.88 -6.12 -29.32
N GLU A 25 -29.66 -6.63 -29.65
CA GLU A 25 -28.41 -5.97 -29.24
C GLU A 25 -28.52 -4.46 -29.56
N PRO A 26 -28.13 -3.60 -28.60
CA PRO A 26 -28.22 -2.16 -28.84
C PRO A 26 -27.28 -1.80 -29.98
N GLU A 27 -27.83 -1.07 -30.96
CA GLU A 27 -27.06 -0.67 -32.14
C GLU A 27 -25.91 0.26 -31.76
N ARG A 28 -24.65 -0.17 -32.03
CA ARG A 28 -23.45 0.65 -31.80
C ARG A 28 -23.50 1.94 -32.61
N LYS A 29 -23.13 3.06 -31.97
CA LYS A 29 -23.05 4.38 -32.61
C LYS A 29 -21.66 4.67 -33.16
N ASP A 30 -21.52 5.60 -34.08
CA ASP A 30 -20.22 5.94 -34.66
C ASP A 30 -19.27 6.56 -33.63
N ASN A 31 -19.75 7.56 -32.90
CA ASN A 31 -18.88 8.35 -32.02
C ASN A 31 -19.25 8.30 -30.54
N GLU A 32 -20.19 7.47 -30.11
CA GLU A 32 -20.64 7.35 -28.73
C GLU A 32 -20.57 5.92 -28.25
N VAL A 33 -20.19 5.76 -26.98
CA VAL A 33 -20.26 4.48 -26.30
C VAL A 33 -21.71 4.14 -25.97
N VAL A 34 -22.07 2.90 -26.23
CA VAL A 34 -23.37 2.31 -25.87
C VAL A 34 -23.11 1.25 -24.79
N TRP A 35 -23.81 1.33 -23.67
CA TRP A 35 -23.75 0.32 -22.64
C TRP A 35 -24.70 -0.83 -22.96
N ALA A 36 -24.19 -2.04 -22.94
CA ALA A 36 -24.95 -3.26 -23.24
C ALA A 36 -24.79 -4.30 -22.16
N GLU A 37 -25.84 -5.06 -21.91
CA GLU A 37 -25.77 -6.23 -21.05
C GLU A 37 -25.29 -7.45 -21.87
N THR A 38 -24.21 -8.07 -21.41
CA THR A 38 -23.60 -9.25 -22.04
C THR A 38 -23.38 -10.30 -20.94
N ASP A 39 -24.11 -11.43 -21.00
CA ASP A 39 -24.05 -12.52 -20.00
C ASP A 39 -24.20 -12.03 -18.55
N GLY A 40 -25.15 -11.13 -18.31
CA GLY A 40 -25.45 -10.59 -16.98
C GLY A 40 -24.46 -9.52 -16.47
N VAL A 41 -23.56 -9.02 -17.32
CA VAL A 41 -22.62 -7.94 -17.01
C VAL A 41 -22.85 -6.78 -17.98
N THR A 42 -23.07 -5.57 -17.45
CA THR A 42 -23.18 -4.39 -18.28
C THR A 42 -21.78 -3.86 -18.63
N ILE A 43 -21.48 -3.78 -19.92
CA ILE A 43 -20.19 -3.32 -20.46
C ILE A 43 -20.39 -2.17 -21.48
N PRO A 44 -19.42 -1.24 -21.60
CA PRO A 44 -19.47 -0.22 -22.63
C PRO A 44 -18.93 -0.80 -23.95
N LEU A 45 -19.74 -0.75 -25.01
CA LEU A 45 -19.32 -1.21 -26.33
C LEU A 45 -18.46 -0.14 -27.02
N PRO A 46 -17.34 -0.52 -27.66
CA PRO A 46 -16.51 0.42 -28.40
C PRO A 46 -17.30 1.11 -29.51
N PRO A 47 -17.16 2.42 -29.75
CA PRO A 47 -17.80 3.09 -30.86
C PRO A 47 -17.29 2.55 -32.22
N LYS A 48 -18.04 2.75 -33.33
CA LYS A 48 -17.64 2.24 -34.63
C LYS A 48 -16.46 3.00 -35.24
N ALA A 49 -16.43 4.34 -35.05
CA ALA A 49 -15.40 5.18 -35.65
C ALA A 49 -14.00 4.96 -35.03
N HIS A 50 -12.98 4.97 -35.86
CA HIS A 50 -11.55 4.98 -35.49
C HIS A 50 -10.98 6.40 -35.72
N PRO A 51 -9.99 6.84 -34.91
CA PRO A 51 -9.44 6.11 -33.77
C PRO A 51 -10.40 6.05 -32.56
N ARG A 52 -10.38 4.96 -31.85
CA ARG A 52 -11.18 4.74 -30.63
C ARG A 52 -10.36 4.22 -29.44
N LEU A 53 -9.09 3.92 -29.67
CA LEU A 53 -8.14 3.45 -28.65
C LEU A 53 -7.19 4.58 -28.26
N TYR A 54 -7.08 4.88 -26.96
CA TYR A 54 -6.22 5.87 -26.31
C TYR A 54 -6.56 7.35 -26.62
N LEU A 55 -7.27 7.65 -27.67
CA LEU A 55 -7.81 8.95 -28.05
C LEU A 55 -8.96 8.78 -29.05
N ARG A 56 -9.68 9.86 -29.29
CA ARG A 56 -10.71 9.98 -30.33
C ARG A 56 -10.27 11.02 -31.38
N ASP A 57 -10.85 10.97 -32.54
CA ASP A 57 -10.54 11.93 -33.61
C ASP A 57 -10.65 13.40 -33.14
N ALA A 58 -11.65 13.69 -32.30
CA ALA A 58 -11.82 15.02 -31.69
C ALA A 58 -10.60 15.49 -30.84
N ASN A 59 -9.75 14.60 -30.38
CA ASN A 59 -8.54 14.92 -29.60
C ASN A 59 -7.31 15.20 -30.49
N VAL A 60 -7.34 14.88 -31.77
CA VAL A 60 -6.18 15.03 -32.67
C VAL A 60 -5.71 16.49 -32.81
N PRO A 61 -6.60 17.52 -32.91
CA PRO A 61 -6.15 18.91 -32.93
C PRO A 61 -5.35 19.30 -31.67
N GLU A 62 -5.81 18.91 -30.48
CA GLU A 62 -5.11 19.16 -29.23
C GLU A 62 -3.73 18.45 -29.20
N LEU A 63 -3.68 17.20 -29.66
CA LEU A 63 -2.44 16.44 -29.77
C LEU A 63 -1.41 17.14 -30.66
N ARG A 64 -1.83 17.68 -31.80
CA ARG A 64 -0.96 18.46 -32.71
C ARG A 64 -0.34 19.66 -31.96
N GLU A 65 -1.11 20.37 -31.15
CA GLU A 65 -0.59 21.49 -30.35
C GLU A 65 0.33 21.00 -29.25
N LYS A 66 -0.01 19.94 -28.54
CA LYS A 66 0.87 19.32 -27.51
C LYS A 66 2.24 18.92 -28.09
N MET A 67 2.28 18.36 -29.31
CA MET A 67 3.52 17.98 -29.99
C MET A 67 4.45 19.17 -30.28
N LYS A 68 3.93 20.39 -30.41
CA LYS A 68 4.70 21.61 -30.67
C LYS A 68 5.33 22.20 -29.40
N THR A 69 4.85 21.83 -28.21
CA THR A 69 5.36 22.31 -26.94
C THR A 69 6.79 21.81 -26.65
N PRO A 70 7.55 22.46 -25.76
CA PRO A 70 8.86 21.97 -25.32
C PRO A 70 8.79 20.54 -24.74
N GLU A 71 7.76 20.26 -23.92
CA GLU A 71 7.52 18.96 -23.30
C GLU A 71 7.20 17.89 -24.36
N GLY A 72 6.29 18.16 -25.28
CA GLY A 72 5.94 17.25 -26.38
C GLY A 72 7.14 16.94 -27.27
N LYS A 73 7.94 17.97 -27.64
CA LYS A 73 9.19 17.78 -28.40
C LYS A 73 10.20 16.91 -27.62
N ALA A 74 10.30 17.09 -26.31
CA ALA A 74 11.19 16.29 -25.48
C ALA A 74 10.78 14.81 -25.44
N ILE A 75 9.47 14.52 -25.33
CA ILE A 75 8.93 13.15 -25.37
C ILE A 75 9.17 12.54 -26.75
N LEU A 76 8.82 13.23 -27.83
CA LEU A 76 9.08 12.76 -29.20
C LEU A 76 10.56 12.48 -29.45
N LYS A 77 11.47 13.33 -28.91
CA LYS A 77 12.91 13.08 -28.97
C LYS A 77 13.31 11.77 -28.28
N LYS A 78 12.70 11.45 -27.13
CA LYS A 78 12.92 10.17 -26.43
C LYS A 78 12.44 8.98 -27.29
N ILE A 79 11.23 9.07 -27.89
CA ILE A 79 10.69 8.02 -28.76
C ILE A 79 11.62 7.85 -30.00
N LYS A 80 12.01 8.94 -30.66
CA LYS A 80 12.94 8.92 -31.80
C LYS A 80 14.31 8.32 -31.43
N LYS A 81 14.80 8.59 -30.22
CA LYS A 81 16.03 7.94 -29.73
C LYS A 81 15.84 6.44 -29.55
N ALA A 82 14.69 6.01 -29.04
CA ALA A 82 14.36 4.61 -28.84
C ALA A 82 14.13 3.85 -30.15
N ALA A 83 13.70 4.52 -31.21
CA ALA A 83 13.51 3.96 -32.56
C ALA A 83 14.84 3.62 -33.26
N LYS A 84 15.96 4.20 -32.81
CA LYS A 84 17.28 3.88 -33.39
C LYS A 84 17.69 2.43 -33.06
N PRO A 85 18.31 1.71 -34.03
CA PRO A 85 18.91 0.42 -33.72
C PRO A 85 19.88 0.51 -32.55
N ARG A 86 19.93 -0.50 -31.72
CA ARG A 86 20.93 -0.61 -30.64
C ARG A 86 22.30 -0.97 -31.22
N THR A 87 23.34 -0.53 -30.52
CA THR A 87 24.71 -1.03 -30.79
C THR A 87 24.88 -2.47 -30.27
N ALA A 88 25.82 -3.19 -30.80
CA ALA A 88 26.16 -4.55 -30.33
C ALA A 88 26.53 -4.57 -28.83
N GLU A 89 27.14 -3.50 -28.31
CA GLU A 89 27.47 -3.33 -26.88
C GLU A 89 26.23 -3.17 -26.02
N GLU A 90 25.25 -2.37 -26.48
CA GLU A 90 23.96 -2.19 -25.79
C GLU A 90 23.14 -3.48 -25.77
N GLU A 91 23.21 -4.32 -26.81
CA GLU A 91 22.58 -5.64 -26.85
C GLU A 91 23.28 -6.65 -25.95
N ALA A 92 24.60 -6.65 -25.90
CA ALA A 92 25.38 -7.54 -25.04
C ALA A 92 25.21 -7.23 -23.54
N ALA A 93 24.93 -5.97 -23.20
CA ALA A 93 24.67 -5.56 -21.81
C ALA A 93 23.36 -6.11 -21.22
N VAL A 94 22.45 -6.62 -22.05
CA VAL A 94 21.21 -7.26 -21.60
C VAL A 94 21.46 -8.74 -21.37
N THR A 95 21.61 -9.13 -20.11
CA THR A 95 21.99 -10.50 -19.71
C THR A 95 20.83 -11.51 -19.71
N ASP A 96 19.59 -11.04 -19.65
CA ASP A 96 18.38 -11.88 -19.61
C ASP A 96 17.83 -12.12 -21.04
N HIS A 97 17.63 -13.38 -21.42
CA HIS A 97 17.16 -13.75 -22.75
C HIS A 97 15.81 -13.13 -23.15
N GLY A 98 14.86 -13.01 -22.24
CA GLY A 98 13.56 -12.41 -22.51
C GLY A 98 13.65 -10.90 -22.69
N PHE A 99 14.45 -10.24 -21.85
CA PHE A 99 14.71 -8.81 -21.99
C PHE A 99 15.54 -8.48 -23.23
N ARG A 100 16.42 -9.39 -23.70
CA ARG A 100 17.11 -9.23 -24.98
C ARG A 100 16.14 -9.14 -26.16
N TYR A 101 15.20 -10.06 -26.23
CA TYR A 101 14.23 -10.07 -27.32
C TYR A 101 13.34 -8.82 -27.29
N TYR A 102 12.85 -8.44 -26.12
CA TYR A 102 12.13 -7.17 -25.93
C TYR A 102 12.98 -5.96 -26.31
N ALA A 103 14.25 -5.96 -25.94
CA ALA A 103 15.19 -4.91 -26.28
C ALA A 103 15.42 -4.80 -27.80
N GLN A 104 15.48 -5.92 -28.52
CA GLN A 104 15.58 -5.93 -30.00
C GLN A 104 14.33 -5.37 -30.68
N MET A 105 13.15 -5.72 -30.16
CA MET A 105 11.87 -5.23 -30.73
C MET A 105 11.59 -3.75 -30.43
N ARG A 106 12.28 -3.16 -29.45
CA ARG A 106 12.06 -1.77 -29.01
C ARG A 106 12.20 -0.75 -30.13
N GLY A 107 13.18 -0.93 -31.01
CA GLY A 107 13.42 -0.02 -32.13
C GLY A 107 12.23 0.01 -33.09
N VAL A 108 11.76 -1.17 -33.48
CA VAL A 108 10.63 -1.33 -34.41
C VAL A 108 9.34 -0.81 -33.80
N THR A 109 9.05 -1.15 -32.54
CA THR A 109 7.81 -0.69 -31.87
C THR A 109 7.80 0.82 -31.68
N SER A 110 8.93 1.43 -31.33
CA SER A 110 9.03 2.89 -31.21
C SER A 110 8.89 3.60 -32.56
N GLN A 111 9.46 3.03 -33.64
CA GLN A 111 9.30 3.58 -34.99
C GLN A 111 7.86 3.44 -35.48
N SER A 112 7.21 2.28 -35.23
CA SER A 112 5.83 2.08 -35.63
C SER A 112 4.86 3.02 -34.91
N GLN A 113 5.12 3.36 -33.64
CA GLN A 113 4.38 4.40 -32.93
C GLN A 113 4.55 5.78 -33.57
N LEU A 114 5.76 6.15 -33.99
CA LEU A 114 6.01 7.42 -34.66
C LEU A 114 5.32 7.48 -36.04
N ASP A 115 5.39 6.38 -36.79
CA ASP A 115 4.76 6.30 -38.12
C ASP A 115 3.22 6.34 -38.01
N ALA A 116 2.61 5.63 -37.07
CA ALA A 116 1.18 5.70 -36.81
C ALA A 116 0.76 7.12 -36.34
N LEU A 117 1.59 7.77 -35.50
CA LEU A 117 1.35 9.14 -35.06
C LEU A 117 1.43 10.13 -36.24
N ALA A 118 2.38 9.97 -37.16
CA ALA A 118 2.50 10.81 -38.37
C ALA A 118 1.27 10.64 -39.27
N TYR A 119 0.78 9.41 -39.45
CA TYR A 119 -0.46 9.20 -40.16
C TYR A 119 -1.65 9.90 -39.49
N LEU A 120 -1.83 9.70 -38.19
CA LEU A 120 -2.93 10.30 -37.43
C LEU A 120 -2.91 11.84 -37.46
N THR A 121 -1.74 12.45 -37.38
CA THR A 121 -1.61 13.90 -37.22
C THR A 121 -1.36 14.66 -38.54
N GLU A 122 -0.75 14.02 -39.54
CA GLU A 122 -0.28 14.66 -40.78
C GLU A 122 -0.87 13.98 -42.05
N HIS A 123 -1.60 12.86 -41.87
CA HIS A 123 -2.12 12.02 -42.95
C HIS A 123 -1.01 11.43 -43.86
N ASP A 124 0.16 11.14 -43.30
CA ASP A 124 1.28 10.48 -44.02
C ASP A 124 0.92 9.00 -44.25
N THR A 125 0.36 8.74 -45.44
CA THR A 125 -0.07 7.38 -45.86
C THR A 125 1.12 6.42 -45.99
N GLN A 126 2.33 6.89 -46.34
CA GLN A 126 3.52 6.06 -46.44
C GLN A 126 3.99 5.64 -45.04
N ALA A 127 3.86 6.53 -44.07
CA ALA A 127 4.14 6.17 -42.64
C ALA A 127 3.16 5.10 -42.18
N ALA A 128 1.86 5.21 -42.44
CA ALA A 128 0.90 4.17 -42.10
C ALA A 128 1.26 2.81 -42.69
N ASP A 129 1.58 2.75 -43.98
CA ASP A 129 1.94 1.52 -44.70
C ASP A 129 3.21 0.90 -44.14
N ARG A 130 4.21 1.70 -43.72
CA ARG A 130 5.42 1.25 -43.01
C ARG A 130 5.07 0.67 -41.64
N ALA A 131 4.24 1.38 -40.84
CA ALA A 131 3.83 0.93 -39.51
C ALA A 131 3.09 -0.40 -39.56
N ILE A 132 2.11 -0.54 -40.46
CA ILE A 132 1.33 -1.76 -40.67
C ILE A 132 2.25 -2.94 -41.02
N THR A 133 3.13 -2.77 -42.01
CA THR A 133 4.03 -3.83 -42.46
C THR A 133 4.98 -4.26 -41.34
N ALA A 134 5.63 -3.28 -40.68
CA ALA A 134 6.59 -3.54 -39.63
C ALA A 134 5.95 -4.22 -38.42
N MET A 135 4.73 -3.81 -38.02
CA MET A 135 4.05 -4.42 -36.87
C MET A 135 3.52 -5.82 -37.18
N LEU A 136 2.95 -6.08 -38.33
CA LEU A 136 2.55 -7.43 -38.73
C LEU A 136 3.75 -8.41 -38.72
N ASP A 137 4.90 -7.98 -39.27
CA ASP A 137 6.10 -8.79 -39.27
C ASP A 137 6.64 -9.00 -37.82
N THR A 138 6.56 -7.96 -37.00
CA THR A 138 6.94 -8.05 -35.58
C THR A 138 6.03 -9.02 -34.81
N LEU A 139 4.72 -8.90 -34.95
CA LEU A 139 3.77 -9.77 -34.27
C LEU A 139 3.96 -11.23 -34.69
N LYS A 140 4.13 -11.52 -35.99
CA LYS A 140 4.40 -12.89 -36.50
C LYS A 140 5.65 -13.51 -35.86
N ARG A 141 6.68 -12.70 -35.57
CA ARG A 141 7.93 -13.16 -34.95
C ARG A 141 7.87 -13.18 -33.42
N THR A 142 6.87 -12.56 -32.81
CA THR A 142 6.75 -12.49 -31.34
C THR A 142 6.49 -13.87 -30.76
N ASN A 143 7.47 -14.40 -30.02
CA ASN A 143 7.39 -15.63 -29.27
C ASN A 143 8.35 -15.58 -28.08
N PHE A 144 7.81 -15.29 -26.90
CA PHE A 144 8.58 -15.27 -25.65
C PHE A 144 8.52 -16.62 -24.89
N GLY A 145 7.87 -17.62 -25.46
CA GLY A 145 7.59 -18.89 -24.79
C GLY A 145 6.50 -18.72 -23.71
N THR A 146 6.32 -19.78 -22.93
CA THR A 146 5.28 -19.85 -21.87
C THR A 146 5.81 -19.61 -20.47
N LYS A 147 7.08 -19.20 -20.33
CA LYS A 147 7.67 -18.92 -19.03
C LYS A 147 7.03 -17.68 -18.41
N ASN A 148 6.53 -17.82 -17.18
CA ASN A 148 5.99 -16.73 -16.39
C ASN A 148 6.99 -15.55 -16.35
N ASP A 149 6.49 -14.33 -16.22
CA ASP A 149 7.21 -13.06 -16.29
C ASP A 149 7.72 -12.69 -17.69
N LEU A 150 8.25 -13.62 -18.49
CA LEU A 150 8.72 -13.33 -19.86
C LEU A 150 7.57 -13.13 -20.83
N SER A 151 6.52 -13.91 -20.72
CA SER A 151 5.32 -13.79 -21.54
C SER A 151 4.64 -12.42 -21.41
N ARG A 152 4.86 -11.74 -20.29
CA ARG A 152 4.37 -10.36 -20.06
C ARG A 152 4.95 -9.34 -21.04
N ALA A 153 6.17 -9.56 -21.52
CA ALA A 153 6.81 -8.71 -22.51
C ALA A 153 6.06 -8.72 -23.87
N SER A 154 5.34 -9.80 -24.19
CA SER A 154 4.49 -9.89 -25.38
C SER A 154 3.39 -8.84 -25.41
N GLY A 155 2.88 -8.42 -24.24
CA GLY A 155 1.84 -7.42 -24.14
C GLY A 155 2.23 -6.06 -24.71
N SER A 156 3.50 -5.68 -24.60
CA SER A 156 3.98 -4.44 -25.21
C SER A 156 3.89 -4.46 -26.74
N MET A 157 4.07 -5.66 -27.34
CA MET A 157 3.90 -5.83 -28.78
C MET A 157 2.43 -5.73 -29.17
N MET A 158 1.53 -6.33 -28.36
CA MET A 158 0.09 -6.23 -28.56
C MET A 158 -0.38 -4.78 -28.44
N MET A 159 0.07 -4.05 -27.41
CA MET A 159 -0.27 -2.63 -27.20
C MET A 159 0.12 -1.77 -28.40
N VAL A 160 1.36 -1.90 -28.91
CA VAL A 160 1.80 -1.10 -30.07
C VAL A 160 1.10 -1.56 -31.35
N GLY A 161 0.90 -2.86 -31.53
CA GLY A 161 0.10 -3.41 -32.64
C GLY A 161 -1.32 -2.83 -32.67
N SER A 162 -1.95 -2.70 -31.49
CA SER A 162 -3.29 -2.13 -31.36
C SER A 162 -3.34 -0.64 -31.75
N ILE A 163 -2.28 0.12 -31.39
CA ILE A 163 -2.14 1.52 -31.84
C ILE A 163 -2.09 1.60 -33.37
N VAL A 164 -1.24 0.77 -33.98
CA VAL A 164 -1.11 0.77 -35.46
C VAL A 164 -2.41 0.32 -36.11
N TYR A 165 -3.05 -0.74 -35.59
CA TYR A 165 -4.32 -1.21 -36.13
C TYR A 165 -5.42 -0.13 -36.06
N ASP A 166 -5.62 0.49 -34.91
CA ASP A 166 -6.69 1.43 -34.66
C ASP A 166 -6.46 2.77 -35.38
N TRP A 167 -5.24 3.32 -35.31
CA TRP A 167 -4.95 4.65 -35.87
C TRP A 167 -4.76 4.62 -37.40
N CYS A 168 -4.42 3.46 -37.96
CA CYS A 168 -4.28 3.28 -39.42
C CYS A 168 -5.39 2.40 -39.99
N TYR A 169 -6.55 2.29 -39.31
CA TYR A 169 -7.64 1.35 -39.66
C TYR A 169 -8.12 1.42 -41.10
N ASP A 170 -8.32 2.58 -41.62
CA ASP A 170 -8.77 2.85 -43.03
C ASP A 170 -7.72 2.55 -44.10
N ARG A 171 -6.46 2.30 -43.68
CA ARG A 171 -5.35 1.84 -44.54
C ARG A 171 -5.23 0.31 -44.59
N LEU A 172 -5.85 -0.39 -43.67
CA LEU A 172 -5.76 -1.84 -43.55
C LEU A 172 -6.64 -2.51 -44.64
N SER A 173 -6.05 -3.41 -45.43
CA SER A 173 -6.81 -4.37 -46.21
C SER A 173 -7.46 -5.43 -45.32
N GLU A 174 -8.57 -6.01 -45.77
CA GLU A 174 -9.24 -7.09 -45.04
C GLU A 174 -8.29 -8.25 -44.67
N LYS A 175 -7.37 -8.59 -45.57
CA LYS A 175 -6.35 -9.59 -45.32
C LYS A 175 -5.45 -9.20 -44.13
N GLN A 176 -5.01 -7.95 -44.08
CA GLN A 176 -4.17 -7.43 -42.99
C GLN A 176 -4.94 -7.40 -41.67
N LYS A 177 -6.20 -6.99 -41.66
CA LYS A 177 -7.06 -7.05 -40.48
C LYS A 177 -7.14 -8.45 -39.92
N GLN A 178 -7.42 -9.45 -40.74
CA GLN A 178 -7.47 -10.86 -40.36
C GLN A 178 -6.09 -11.37 -39.87
N GLU A 179 -5.00 -10.89 -40.43
CA GLU A 179 -3.66 -11.24 -39.97
C GLU A 179 -3.38 -10.66 -38.58
N PHE A 180 -3.74 -9.38 -38.30
CA PHE A 180 -3.63 -8.81 -36.95
C PHE A 180 -4.46 -9.58 -35.93
N VAL A 181 -5.73 -9.86 -36.21
CA VAL A 181 -6.61 -10.65 -35.33
C VAL A 181 -5.97 -11.98 -34.99
N ARG A 182 -5.52 -12.73 -36.00
CA ARG A 182 -4.87 -14.04 -35.81
C ARG A 182 -3.64 -13.94 -34.89
N GLU A 183 -2.76 -12.95 -35.12
CA GLU A 183 -1.55 -12.81 -34.34
C GLU A 183 -1.83 -12.31 -32.90
N PHE A 184 -2.80 -11.43 -32.68
CA PHE A 184 -3.21 -11.03 -31.34
C PHE A 184 -3.77 -12.20 -30.54
N VAL A 185 -4.67 -13.00 -31.11
CA VAL A 185 -5.22 -14.20 -30.46
C VAL A 185 -4.11 -15.21 -30.16
N ARG A 186 -3.18 -15.44 -31.11
CA ARG A 186 -2.04 -16.34 -30.92
C ARG A 186 -1.15 -15.88 -29.76
N ILE A 187 -0.77 -14.59 -29.72
CA ILE A 187 0.09 -14.06 -28.68
C ILE A 187 -0.61 -14.10 -27.32
N ALA A 188 -1.88 -13.71 -27.26
CA ALA A 188 -2.69 -13.77 -26.04
C ALA A 188 -2.71 -15.21 -25.47
N GLY A 189 -2.85 -16.23 -26.34
CA GLY A 189 -2.82 -17.63 -25.93
C GLY A 189 -1.48 -18.11 -25.35
N THR A 190 -0.36 -17.39 -25.62
CA THR A 190 0.96 -17.69 -25.04
C THR A 190 1.25 -16.96 -23.74
N MET A 191 0.39 -16.02 -23.34
CA MET A 191 0.57 -15.25 -22.12
C MET A 191 0.31 -16.09 -20.87
N GLU A 192 0.87 -15.65 -19.75
CA GLU A 192 0.72 -16.29 -18.44
C GLU A 192 -0.74 -16.51 -18.03
N CYS A 193 -1.61 -15.55 -18.29
CA CYS A 193 -3.05 -15.65 -18.02
C CYS A 193 -3.81 -16.50 -19.05
N HIS A 194 -3.19 -16.88 -20.16
CA HIS A 194 -3.80 -17.53 -21.32
C HIS A 194 -4.88 -16.69 -22.03
N TYR A 195 -5.45 -17.26 -23.09
CA TYR A 195 -6.63 -16.71 -23.76
C TYR A 195 -7.58 -17.86 -24.15
N PRO A 196 -8.86 -17.82 -23.78
CA PRO A 196 -9.45 -16.93 -22.79
C PRO A 196 -8.75 -16.99 -21.44
N PRO A 197 -8.69 -15.87 -20.68
CA PRO A 197 -8.00 -15.85 -19.39
C PRO A 197 -8.58 -16.88 -18.41
N LYS A 198 -7.70 -17.69 -17.80
CA LYS A 198 -8.09 -18.76 -16.87
C LYS A 198 -8.20 -18.31 -15.44
N THR A 199 -7.46 -17.26 -15.07
CA THR A 199 -7.47 -16.68 -13.74
C THR A 199 -7.59 -15.18 -13.85
N THR A 200 -8.31 -14.58 -12.95
CA THR A 200 -8.49 -13.12 -12.92
C THR A 200 -7.43 -12.43 -12.06
N GLU A 201 -6.92 -13.10 -11.04
CA GLU A 201 -6.05 -12.52 -10.00
C GLU A 201 -6.58 -11.16 -9.48
N SER A 202 -7.87 -10.90 -9.67
CA SER A 202 -8.51 -9.60 -9.48
C SER A 202 -8.47 -9.12 -8.04
N VAL A 203 -8.52 -10.03 -7.09
CA VAL A 203 -8.54 -9.70 -5.65
C VAL A 203 -7.14 -9.39 -5.15
N ALA A 204 -6.23 -10.33 -5.34
CA ALA A 204 -4.88 -10.22 -4.81
C ALA A 204 -3.98 -9.28 -5.61
N GLY A 205 -4.26 -9.11 -6.89
CA GLY A 205 -3.40 -8.38 -7.82
C GLY A 205 -2.12 -9.13 -8.16
N HIS A 206 -1.90 -9.41 -9.45
CA HIS A 206 -0.72 -10.11 -9.95
C HIS A 206 -0.15 -9.46 -11.21
N GLY A 207 1.04 -9.88 -11.62
CA GLY A 207 1.66 -9.41 -12.87
C GLY A 207 0.87 -9.68 -14.13
N SER A 208 0.01 -10.70 -14.13
CA SER A 208 -0.90 -11.01 -15.23
C SER A 208 -1.96 -9.92 -15.51
N GLU A 209 -2.20 -9.02 -14.58
CA GLU A 209 -3.17 -7.93 -14.75
C GLU A 209 -2.84 -7.02 -15.93
N TRP A 210 -1.55 -6.78 -16.23
CA TRP A 210 -1.16 -6.00 -17.41
C TRP A 210 -1.73 -6.59 -18.70
N MET A 211 -1.74 -7.91 -18.79
CA MET A 211 -2.23 -8.61 -19.97
C MET A 211 -3.72 -8.41 -20.18
N ILE A 212 -4.48 -8.26 -19.10
CA ILE A 212 -5.94 -8.08 -19.12
C ILE A 212 -6.31 -6.59 -19.19
N LEU A 213 -5.81 -5.80 -18.24
CA LEU A 213 -6.24 -4.41 -18.00
C LEU A 213 -5.68 -3.40 -19.03
N ARG A 214 -4.67 -3.79 -19.80
CA ARG A 214 -4.09 -2.96 -20.86
C ARG A 214 -4.02 -3.71 -22.20
N ASP A 215 -3.32 -4.86 -22.24
CA ASP A 215 -2.88 -5.44 -23.51
C ASP A 215 -4.04 -6.06 -24.30
N MET A 216 -4.76 -7.02 -23.71
CA MET A 216 -5.93 -7.62 -24.35
C MET A 216 -7.10 -6.65 -24.46
N LEU A 217 -7.27 -5.75 -23.47
CA LEU A 217 -8.27 -4.69 -23.53
C LEU A 217 -8.03 -3.80 -24.76
N SER A 218 -6.79 -3.35 -24.98
CA SER A 218 -6.42 -2.52 -26.13
C SER A 218 -6.63 -3.25 -27.45
N CYS A 219 -6.21 -4.51 -27.54
CA CYS A 219 -6.46 -5.32 -28.74
C CYS A 219 -7.96 -5.51 -29.01
N GLY A 220 -8.70 -5.89 -27.97
CA GLY A 220 -10.15 -6.12 -28.07
C GLY A 220 -10.91 -4.88 -28.54
N ILE A 221 -10.54 -3.69 -28.05
CA ILE A 221 -11.11 -2.42 -28.54
C ILE A 221 -10.74 -2.19 -30.00
N ALA A 222 -9.47 -2.35 -30.37
CA ALA A 222 -8.97 -2.09 -31.71
C ALA A 222 -9.66 -2.99 -32.75
N ILE A 223 -9.74 -4.30 -32.49
CA ILE A 223 -10.25 -5.32 -33.44
C ILE A 223 -11.73 -5.67 -33.28
N TYR A 224 -12.49 -4.90 -32.48
CA TYR A 224 -13.87 -5.24 -32.11
C TYR A 224 -14.79 -5.56 -33.32
N ASP A 225 -14.59 -4.89 -34.43
CA ASP A 225 -15.46 -5.08 -35.63
C ASP A 225 -15.18 -6.43 -36.31
N GLU A 226 -13.96 -6.94 -36.24
CA GLU A 226 -13.56 -8.19 -36.85
C GLU A 226 -13.59 -9.37 -35.87
N TYR A 227 -13.40 -9.11 -34.56
CA TYR A 227 -13.33 -10.13 -33.50
C TYR A 227 -13.77 -9.58 -32.14
N PRO A 228 -15.09 -9.42 -31.91
CA PRO A 228 -15.63 -8.82 -30.68
C PRO A 228 -15.34 -9.63 -29.40
N GLU A 229 -15.18 -10.96 -29.54
CA GLU A 229 -15.03 -11.87 -28.39
C GLU A 229 -13.89 -11.47 -27.44
N MET A 230 -12.76 -10.96 -27.94
CA MET A 230 -11.64 -10.57 -27.08
C MET A 230 -12.03 -9.42 -26.16
N TYR A 231 -12.68 -8.41 -26.69
CA TYR A 231 -13.16 -7.29 -25.90
C TYR A 231 -14.22 -7.70 -24.88
N GLU A 232 -15.22 -8.44 -25.32
CA GLU A 232 -16.35 -8.85 -24.46
C GLU A 232 -15.90 -9.69 -23.28
N ILE A 233 -15.00 -10.66 -23.50
CA ILE A 233 -14.43 -11.49 -22.43
C ILE A 233 -13.69 -10.61 -21.44
N VAL A 234 -12.80 -9.75 -21.92
CA VAL A 234 -11.95 -8.89 -21.06
C VAL A 234 -12.78 -7.83 -20.35
N ALA A 235 -13.69 -7.14 -21.03
CA ALA A 235 -14.54 -6.13 -20.42
C ALA A 235 -15.46 -6.74 -19.34
N LYS A 236 -16.08 -7.90 -19.62
CA LYS A 236 -16.87 -8.61 -18.61
C LYS A 236 -16.05 -8.95 -17.36
N MET A 237 -14.82 -9.42 -17.54
CA MET A 237 -13.92 -9.67 -16.40
C MET A 237 -13.62 -8.39 -15.63
N ILE A 238 -13.33 -7.29 -16.30
CA ILE A 238 -13.04 -6.01 -15.66
C ILE A 238 -14.23 -5.54 -14.82
N PHE A 239 -15.42 -5.48 -15.40
CA PHE A 239 -16.61 -4.95 -14.72
C PHE A 239 -17.17 -5.89 -13.66
N ARG A 240 -17.05 -7.22 -13.82
CA ARG A 240 -17.52 -8.20 -12.85
C ARG A 240 -16.53 -8.44 -11.72
N ASP A 241 -15.23 -8.56 -12.03
CA ASP A 241 -14.24 -9.09 -11.10
C ASP A 241 -13.29 -8.00 -10.57
N TYR A 242 -12.85 -7.04 -11.40
CA TYR A 242 -11.89 -6.03 -10.98
C TYR A 242 -12.54 -4.81 -10.34
N VAL A 243 -13.53 -4.22 -10.98
CA VAL A 243 -14.16 -2.96 -10.51
C VAL A 243 -14.71 -3.08 -9.08
N PRO A 244 -15.48 -4.11 -8.71
CA PRO A 244 -16.00 -4.22 -7.35
C PRO A 244 -14.91 -4.36 -6.29
N VAL A 245 -13.90 -5.17 -6.54
CA VAL A 245 -12.77 -5.38 -5.62
C VAL A 245 -11.94 -4.11 -5.48
N ARG A 246 -11.64 -3.44 -6.61
CA ARG A 246 -10.85 -2.20 -6.59
C ARG A 246 -11.58 -1.09 -5.86
N ASN A 247 -12.88 -0.93 -6.07
CA ASN A 247 -13.67 0.06 -5.34
C ASN A 247 -13.66 -0.20 -3.83
N TYR A 248 -13.69 -1.46 -3.41
CA TYR A 248 -13.55 -1.81 -1.99
C TYR A 248 -12.17 -1.47 -1.43
N ILE A 249 -11.12 -1.82 -2.15
CA ILE A 249 -9.73 -1.52 -1.76
C ILE A 249 -9.49 0.00 -1.76
N TYR A 250 -9.96 0.72 -2.78
CA TYR A 250 -9.73 2.16 -2.93
C TYR A 250 -10.46 3.00 -1.89
N ALA A 251 -11.55 2.51 -1.32
CA ALA A 251 -12.24 3.16 -0.20
C ALA A 251 -11.30 3.43 1.00
N GLY A 252 -10.26 2.63 1.16
CA GLY A 252 -9.22 2.84 2.17
C GLY A 252 -8.05 3.73 1.72
N HIS A 253 -8.08 4.30 0.51
CA HIS A 253 -7.04 5.20 -0.02
C HIS A 253 -5.62 4.62 -0.01
N ASN A 254 -5.48 3.32 -0.23
CA ASN A 254 -4.22 2.59 -0.18
C ASN A 254 -4.27 1.32 -1.03
N TYR A 255 -3.19 0.54 -1.02
CA TYR A 255 -3.12 -0.75 -1.69
C TYR A 255 -2.39 -1.79 -0.81
N HIS A 256 -2.95 -2.98 -0.66
CA HIS A 256 -2.53 -3.99 0.32
C HIS A 256 -1.11 -4.56 0.10
N GLN A 257 -0.57 -4.53 -1.12
CA GLN A 257 0.74 -5.14 -1.42
C GLN A 257 1.95 -4.27 -1.05
N GLY A 258 1.72 -3.17 -0.35
CA GLY A 258 2.79 -2.31 0.17
C GLY A 258 3.45 -1.42 -0.88
N THR A 259 4.50 -0.74 -0.44
CA THR A 259 5.13 0.36 -1.19
C THR A 259 5.87 -0.06 -2.45
N GLY A 260 6.31 -1.31 -2.53
CA GLY A 260 7.00 -1.84 -3.71
C GLY A 260 6.05 -2.16 -4.86
N TYR A 261 4.90 -2.74 -4.55
CA TYR A 261 4.01 -3.29 -5.56
C TYR A 261 2.82 -2.40 -5.93
N VAL A 262 2.38 -1.50 -5.05
CA VAL A 262 1.28 -0.57 -5.38
C VAL A 262 1.55 0.18 -6.68
N THR A 263 2.77 0.65 -6.90
CA THR A 263 3.12 1.45 -8.09
C THR A 263 2.90 0.69 -9.39
N VAL A 264 3.15 -0.61 -9.39
CA VAL A 264 2.96 -1.49 -10.56
C VAL A 264 1.49 -1.89 -10.71
N ARG A 265 0.83 -2.28 -9.61
CA ARG A 265 -0.56 -2.73 -9.63
C ARG A 265 -1.52 -1.59 -9.95
N TYR A 266 -1.36 -0.48 -9.26
CA TYR A 266 -2.15 0.72 -9.50
C TYR A 266 -1.95 1.30 -10.91
N LEU A 267 -0.76 1.16 -11.50
CA LEU A 267 -0.53 1.51 -12.90
C LEU A 267 -1.42 0.71 -13.85
N ASN A 268 -1.67 -0.57 -13.56
CA ASN A 268 -2.56 -1.40 -14.39
C ASN A 268 -4.00 -0.89 -14.35
N ASP A 269 -4.47 -0.55 -13.16
CA ASP A 269 -5.81 0.00 -12.96
C ASP A 269 -5.94 1.39 -13.61
N LEU A 270 -4.91 2.23 -13.53
CA LEU A 270 -4.88 3.52 -14.24
C LEU A 270 -4.87 3.36 -15.77
N ASN A 271 -4.20 2.33 -16.29
CA ASN A 271 -4.25 2.07 -17.74
C ASN A 271 -5.69 1.76 -18.18
N SER A 272 -6.39 0.85 -17.50
CA SER A 272 -7.80 0.56 -17.85
C SER A 272 -8.71 1.76 -17.65
N LEU A 273 -8.52 2.56 -16.59
CA LEU A 273 -9.25 3.81 -16.39
C LEU A 273 -9.11 4.75 -17.58
N TRP A 274 -7.88 5.06 -18.00
CA TRP A 274 -7.60 5.94 -19.12
C TRP A 274 -8.09 5.37 -20.45
N ILE A 275 -7.97 4.05 -20.67
CA ILE A 275 -8.44 3.39 -21.90
C ILE A 275 -9.93 3.54 -22.02
N PHE A 276 -10.71 3.24 -20.98
CA PHE A 276 -12.16 3.37 -21.00
C PHE A 276 -12.61 4.83 -21.09
N ASP A 277 -11.94 5.74 -20.39
CA ASP A 277 -12.24 7.17 -20.47
C ASP A 277 -12.04 7.69 -21.90
N ARG A 278 -10.90 7.39 -22.51
CA ARG A 278 -10.58 7.83 -23.88
C ARG A 278 -11.39 7.12 -24.95
N MET A 279 -11.87 5.93 -24.71
CA MET A 279 -12.88 5.28 -25.54
C MET A 279 -14.23 6.03 -25.48
N GLY A 280 -14.52 6.71 -24.38
CA GLY A 280 -15.76 7.46 -24.14
C GLY A 280 -16.67 6.88 -23.06
N ALA A 281 -16.22 5.86 -22.32
CA ALA A 281 -16.98 5.25 -21.22
C ALA A 281 -16.90 6.05 -19.90
N GLY A 282 -15.95 6.98 -19.79
CA GLY A 282 -15.71 7.74 -18.57
C GLY A 282 -15.02 6.95 -17.46
N GLN A 283 -15.14 7.44 -16.24
CA GLN A 283 -14.52 6.84 -15.06
C GLN A 283 -15.22 5.54 -14.66
N ILE A 284 -14.49 4.42 -14.67
CA ILE A 284 -15.03 3.08 -14.35
C ILE A 284 -14.84 2.66 -12.91
N TYR A 285 -13.88 3.25 -12.18
CA TYR A 285 -13.64 3.00 -10.77
C TYR A 285 -14.23 4.12 -9.90
N SER A 286 -14.32 3.87 -8.59
CA SER A 286 -14.78 4.90 -7.65
C SER A 286 -13.84 6.11 -7.63
N PRO A 287 -14.35 7.33 -7.30
CA PRO A 287 -13.52 8.52 -7.14
C PRO A 287 -12.41 8.38 -6.09
N GLU A 288 -12.57 7.46 -5.12
CA GLU A 288 -11.59 7.18 -4.06
C GLU A 288 -10.26 6.63 -4.62
N GLN A 289 -10.27 6.11 -5.86
CA GLN A 289 -9.08 5.70 -6.59
C GLN A 289 -8.03 6.83 -6.65
N HIS A 290 -8.45 8.08 -6.77
CA HIS A 290 -7.58 9.25 -6.78
C HIS A 290 -6.54 9.25 -5.64
N TYR A 291 -6.95 8.84 -4.44
CA TYR A 291 -6.16 9.01 -3.23
C TYR A 291 -5.20 7.86 -2.90
N VAL A 292 -5.15 6.82 -3.70
CA VAL A 292 -4.30 5.63 -3.45
C VAL A 292 -2.82 5.99 -3.29
N LEU A 293 -2.29 6.86 -4.13
CA LEU A 293 -0.88 7.26 -4.08
C LEU A 293 -0.55 8.27 -2.97
N TYR A 294 -1.54 8.83 -2.29
CA TYR A 294 -1.29 9.68 -1.13
C TYR A 294 -0.63 8.93 0.03
N ASP A 295 -0.82 7.60 0.11
CA ASP A 295 -0.04 6.77 1.04
C ASP A 295 1.48 6.95 0.83
N HIS A 296 1.96 6.94 -0.42
CA HIS A 296 3.36 7.20 -0.75
C HIS A 296 3.81 8.62 -0.40
N VAL A 297 2.95 9.61 -0.63
CA VAL A 297 3.23 11.01 -0.27
C VAL A 297 3.48 11.12 1.24
N TYR A 298 2.60 10.54 2.04
CA TYR A 298 2.71 10.59 3.50
C TYR A 298 3.84 9.74 4.07
N ARG A 299 4.17 8.60 3.43
CA ARG A 299 5.30 7.73 3.81
C ARG A 299 6.65 8.32 3.43
N ARG A 300 6.69 9.35 2.61
CA ARG A 300 7.94 9.94 2.16
C ARG A 300 8.70 10.54 3.32
N ARG A 301 9.92 10.07 3.48
CA ARG A 301 10.88 10.51 4.47
C ARG A 301 11.63 11.75 3.98
N PRO A 302 12.19 12.57 4.88
CA PRO A 302 13.02 13.73 4.52
C PRO A 302 14.21 13.39 3.63
N ASP A 303 14.81 12.19 3.75
CA ASP A 303 15.89 11.71 2.90
C ASP A 303 15.43 11.30 1.48
N GLY A 304 14.14 11.46 1.16
CA GLY A 304 13.54 11.16 -0.13
C GLY A 304 13.19 9.69 -0.36
N GLN A 305 13.44 8.81 0.63
CA GLN A 305 12.94 7.44 0.63
C GLN A 305 11.48 7.39 1.12
N VAL A 306 10.88 6.20 1.15
CA VAL A 306 9.57 5.96 1.76
C VAL A 306 9.71 4.97 2.92
N LEU A 307 8.87 5.06 3.92
CA LEU A 307 8.74 3.99 4.91
C LEU A 307 8.33 2.72 4.17
N PRO A 308 9.12 1.63 4.26
CA PRO A 308 8.84 0.40 3.52
C PRO A 308 7.59 -0.31 4.04
N SER A 309 6.89 -1.02 3.19
CA SER A 309 5.76 -1.88 3.56
C SER A 309 5.59 -2.99 2.54
N GLY A 310 5.30 -4.21 2.98
CA GLY A 310 5.19 -5.38 2.12
C GLY A 310 6.51 -5.80 1.49
N ASP A 311 6.44 -6.61 0.44
CA ASP A 311 7.63 -7.11 -0.26
C ASP A 311 8.37 -5.98 -0.99
N VAL A 312 9.43 -5.45 -0.38
CA VAL A 312 10.24 -4.34 -0.87
C VAL A 312 11.70 -4.47 -0.41
N ASN A 313 12.61 -3.80 -1.12
CA ASN A 313 13.99 -3.59 -0.65
C ASN A 313 14.07 -2.27 0.09
N PRO A 314 14.25 -2.23 1.39
CA PRO A 314 14.41 -0.99 2.13
C PRO A 314 15.73 -0.27 1.79
N GLY A 315 15.73 1.06 1.84
CA GLY A 315 16.88 1.90 1.54
C GLY A 315 16.74 2.71 0.25
N LYS A 316 17.86 3.22 -0.30
CA LYS A 316 17.88 4.15 -1.47
C LYS A 316 17.14 3.65 -2.72
N ARG A 317 16.79 2.38 -2.79
CA ARG A 317 16.07 1.78 -3.92
C ARG A 317 14.59 1.54 -3.64
N SER A 318 14.11 1.87 -2.45
CA SER A 318 12.72 1.66 -2.05
C SER A 318 11.72 2.59 -2.76
N THR A 319 12.21 3.63 -3.46
CA THR A 319 11.36 4.41 -4.37
C THR A 319 11.57 3.87 -5.79
N PRO A 320 10.72 2.98 -6.29
CA PRO A 320 10.87 2.40 -7.62
C PRO A 320 10.79 3.49 -8.69
N GLN A 321 11.56 3.35 -9.78
CA GLN A 321 11.39 4.19 -10.97
C GLN A 321 9.96 4.10 -11.53
N THR A 322 9.25 3.03 -11.20
CA THR A 322 7.86 2.77 -11.59
C THR A 322 6.85 3.74 -10.97
N TYR A 323 7.20 4.46 -9.90
CA TYR A 323 6.28 5.40 -9.24
C TYR A 323 5.93 6.62 -10.08
N ALA A 324 6.84 7.10 -10.91
CA ALA A 324 6.66 8.34 -11.68
C ALA A 324 5.46 8.26 -12.64
N MET A 325 5.31 7.14 -13.35
CA MET A 325 4.23 7.02 -14.32
C MET A 325 2.84 6.96 -13.69
N PRO A 326 2.55 6.13 -12.68
CA PRO A 326 1.25 6.17 -12.02
C PRO A 326 0.95 7.52 -11.36
N ALA A 327 1.96 8.22 -10.82
CA ALA A 327 1.77 9.56 -10.29
C ALA A 327 1.37 10.57 -11.39
N MET A 328 2.02 10.53 -12.54
CA MET A 328 1.69 11.39 -13.70
C MET A 328 0.30 11.10 -14.25
N LEU A 329 -0.08 9.82 -14.40
CA LEU A 329 -1.39 9.43 -14.91
C LEU A 329 -2.50 9.87 -13.96
N ALA A 330 -2.34 9.62 -12.66
CA ALA A 330 -3.29 10.03 -11.64
C ALA A 330 -3.38 11.57 -11.56
N ALA A 331 -2.23 12.26 -11.53
CA ALA A 331 -2.18 13.72 -11.52
C ALA A 331 -2.93 14.34 -12.68
N SER A 332 -2.71 13.83 -13.88
CA SER A 332 -3.34 14.35 -15.10
C SER A 332 -4.83 14.04 -15.19
N TYR A 333 -5.25 12.88 -14.65
CA TYR A 333 -6.67 12.51 -14.67
C TYR A 333 -7.53 13.35 -13.73
N TRP A 334 -7.02 13.55 -12.49
CA TRP A 334 -7.76 14.28 -11.43
C TRP A 334 -7.31 15.73 -11.24
N ASN A 335 -6.43 16.24 -12.11
CA ASN A 335 -5.85 17.59 -12.00
C ASN A 335 -5.20 17.82 -10.63
N ASP A 336 -4.37 16.87 -10.19
CA ASP A 336 -3.76 16.86 -8.86
C ASP A 336 -2.31 17.38 -8.90
N PRO A 337 -2.06 18.60 -8.37
CA PRO A 337 -0.71 19.17 -8.37
C PRO A 337 0.24 18.46 -7.39
N ILE A 338 -0.26 17.79 -6.34
CA ILE A 338 0.58 17.05 -5.39
C ILE A 338 1.17 15.81 -6.07
N LEU A 339 0.35 15.05 -6.78
CA LEU A 339 0.82 13.89 -7.55
C LEU A 339 1.69 14.30 -8.73
N MET A 340 1.43 15.45 -9.36
CA MET A 340 2.30 16.00 -10.39
C MET A 340 3.67 16.37 -9.84
N TYR A 341 3.75 16.95 -8.64
CA TYR A 341 5.02 17.21 -7.95
C TYR A 341 5.82 15.92 -7.72
N GLU A 342 5.15 14.83 -7.36
CA GLU A 342 5.80 13.54 -7.18
C GLU A 342 6.39 12.99 -8.51
N TYR A 343 5.71 13.18 -9.62
CA TYR A 343 6.24 12.86 -10.94
C TYR A 343 7.46 13.74 -11.30
N GLU A 344 7.34 15.06 -11.12
CA GLU A 344 8.37 16.03 -11.51
C GLU A 344 9.69 15.84 -10.73
N ARG A 345 9.65 15.30 -9.51
CA ARG A 345 10.86 15.01 -8.72
C ARG A 345 11.78 13.97 -9.37
N ARG A 346 11.21 12.97 -10.05
CA ARG A 346 11.96 11.89 -10.73
C ARG A 346 11.22 11.39 -11.96
N PRO A 347 11.12 12.20 -13.02
CA PRO A 347 10.38 11.81 -14.21
C PRO A 347 10.97 10.54 -14.83
N SER A 348 10.19 9.49 -14.89
CA SER A 348 10.57 8.22 -15.51
C SER A 348 9.35 7.55 -16.11
N VAL A 349 9.41 7.25 -17.40
CA VAL A 349 8.37 6.54 -18.13
C VAL A 349 9.03 5.45 -18.97
N GLU A 350 8.47 4.26 -18.97
CA GLU A 350 8.97 3.17 -19.81
C GLU A 350 8.83 3.51 -21.29
N THR A 351 9.78 3.08 -22.10
CA THR A 351 9.89 3.52 -23.49
C THR A 351 8.64 3.27 -24.31
N HIS A 352 8.01 2.09 -24.17
CA HIS A 352 6.81 1.75 -24.92
C HIS A 352 5.57 2.54 -24.48
N MET A 353 5.63 3.15 -23.28
CA MET A 353 4.57 3.97 -22.69
C MET A 353 4.77 5.48 -22.96
N LEU A 354 5.88 5.89 -23.60
CA LEU A 354 6.14 7.32 -23.90
C LEU A 354 5.05 7.95 -24.77
N ILE A 355 4.43 7.16 -25.64
CA ILE A 355 3.30 7.63 -26.43
C ILE A 355 2.10 7.99 -25.53
N LEU A 356 1.84 7.22 -24.47
CA LEU A 356 0.77 7.52 -23.51
C LEU A 356 1.11 8.75 -22.65
N GLU A 357 2.40 8.97 -22.33
CA GLU A 357 2.83 10.23 -21.69
C GLU A 357 2.49 11.42 -22.58
N LEU A 358 2.76 11.33 -23.89
CA LEU A 358 2.41 12.39 -24.85
C LEU A 358 0.90 12.64 -24.91
N LEU A 359 0.09 11.59 -24.95
CA LEU A 359 -1.36 11.68 -25.06
C LEU A 359 -2.03 12.20 -23.79
N TRP A 360 -1.65 11.63 -22.64
CA TRP A 360 -2.44 11.71 -21.41
C TRP A 360 -1.89 12.67 -20.36
N ARG A 361 -0.58 13.00 -20.41
CA ARG A 361 -0.02 13.97 -19.47
C ARG A 361 -0.58 15.36 -19.72
N ASP A 362 -1.06 16.02 -18.68
CA ASP A 362 -1.38 17.45 -18.71
C ASP A 362 -0.10 18.28 -18.57
N PHE A 363 0.32 18.97 -19.63
CA PHE A 363 1.51 19.83 -19.64
C PHE A 363 1.30 21.18 -18.95
N SER A 364 0.05 21.58 -18.73
CA SER A 364 -0.31 22.83 -18.05
C SER A 364 -0.25 22.68 -16.53
N LEU A 365 -0.49 21.46 -16.01
CA LEU A 365 -0.47 21.17 -14.59
C LEU A 365 0.96 21.21 -14.05
N LYS A 366 1.19 22.07 -13.06
CA LYS A 366 2.47 22.17 -12.36
C LYS A 366 2.39 21.55 -10.98
N GLY A 367 3.46 20.88 -10.58
CA GLY A 367 3.56 20.25 -9.27
C GLY A 367 3.55 21.28 -8.14
N LYS A 368 2.88 20.91 -7.05
CA LYS A 368 2.85 21.66 -5.78
C LYS A 368 3.36 20.78 -4.65
N SER A 369 4.28 21.32 -3.83
CA SER A 369 4.81 20.62 -2.65
C SER A 369 3.68 20.16 -1.70
N PRO A 370 3.83 18.97 -1.06
CA PRO A 370 2.86 18.46 -0.09
C PRO A 370 2.84 19.21 1.24
N GLU A 371 3.69 20.22 1.45
CA GLU A 371 3.82 21.00 2.71
C GLU A 371 2.51 21.59 3.22
N GLY A 372 1.54 21.82 2.34
CA GLY A 372 0.20 22.27 2.73
C GLY A 372 -0.77 21.17 3.16
N LEU A 373 -0.36 19.90 3.14
CA LEU A 373 -1.22 18.81 3.59
C LEU A 373 -1.21 18.67 5.13
N PRO A 374 -2.28 18.12 5.73
CA PRO A 374 -2.31 17.78 7.15
C PRO A 374 -1.12 16.89 7.56
N PHE A 375 -0.71 16.94 8.83
CA PHE A 375 0.40 16.13 9.33
C PHE A 375 0.01 14.67 9.61
N SER A 376 -1.29 14.37 9.66
CA SER A 376 -1.77 13.00 9.87
C SER A 376 -2.72 12.57 8.77
N ARG A 377 -2.68 11.27 8.42
CA ARG A 377 -3.57 10.67 7.44
C ARG A 377 -4.00 9.29 7.88
N TYR A 378 -5.29 9.05 7.86
CA TYR A 378 -5.89 7.75 8.10
C TYR A 378 -6.27 7.08 6.78
N SER A 379 -5.88 5.83 6.63
CA SER A 379 -6.32 4.91 5.57
C SER A 379 -7.36 3.96 6.17
N GLY A 380 -8.62 4.13 5.76
CA GLY A 380 -9.74 3.39 6.31
C GLY A 380 -9.79 1.91 5.90
N THR A 381 -10.94 1.28 6.09
CA THR A 381 -11.20 -0.11 5.66
C THR A 381 -10.89 -0.29 4.17
N PRO A 382 -10.15 -1.34 3.77
CA PRO A 382 -9.79 -2.55 4.54
C PRO A 382 -8.43 -2.49 5.26
N PHE A 383 -7.80 -1.32 5.39
CA PHE A 383 -6.45 -1.21 5.93
C PHE A 383 -6.42 -0.91 7.42
N GLY A 384 -7.04 0.17 7.86
CA GLY A 384 -6.93 0.62 9.24
C GLY A 384 -5.51 1.07 9.58
N TRP A 385 -4.88 1.89 8.70
CA TRP A 385 -3.51 2.39 8.86
C TRP A 385 -3.50 3.89 9.11
N MET A 386 -2.54 4.36 9.87
CA MET A 386 -2.37 5.77 10.21
C MET A 386 -0.92 6.19 10.02
N ILE A 387 -0.69 7.31 9.33
CA ILE A 387 0.61 8.00 9.30
C ILE A 387 0.48 9.28 10.10
N ALA A 388 1.44 9.54 10.97
CA ALA A 388 1.59 10.77 11.73
C ALA A 388 2.96 11.40 11.49
N ARG A 389 2.99 12.73 11.36
CA ARG A 389 4.20 13.51 11.10
C ARG A 389 4.26 14.71 12.04
N THR A 390 5.45 15.24 12.29
CA THR A 390 5.61 16.52 12.97
C THR A 390 5.71 17.71 11.99
N GLY A 391 5.84 17.42 10.71
CA GLY A 391 5.96 18.41 9.64
C GLY A 391 6.28 17.78 8.29
N TRP A 392 6.62 18.64 7.31
CA TRP A 392 7.01 18.25 5.96
C TRP A 392 8.47 18.58 5.62
N ASP A 393 9.19 19.21 6.57
CA ASP A 393 10.60 19.59 6.41
C ASP A 393 11.58 18.46 6.71
N GLU A 394 12.87 18.76 6.59
CA GLU A 394 13.97 17.80 6.78
C GLU A 394 14.12 17.31 8.24
N ASN A 395 13.55 18.02 9.21
CA ASN A 395 13.59 17.66 10.63
C ASN A 395 12.34 16.94 11.10
N SER A 396 11.44 16.59 10.20
CA SER A 396 10.18 15.95 10.54
C SER A 396 10.36 14.52 11.05
N ALA A 397 9.74 14.20 12.16
CA ALA A 397 9.53 12.84 12.63
C ALA A 397 8.31 12.24 11.94
N ILE A 398 8.34 10.94 11.68
CA ILE A 398 7.27 10.18 11.03
C ILE A 398 7.03 8.88 11.79
N ALA A 399 5.77 8.60 12.07
CA ALA A 399 5.33 7.30 12.58
C ALA A 399 4.25 6.70 11.66
N GLU A 400 4.41 5.43 11.34
CA GLU A 400 3.35 4.58 10.80
C GLU A 400 2.79 3.72 11.90
N MET A 401 1.47 3.56 11.94
CA MET A 401 0.72 2.70 12.85
C MET A 401 -0.28 1.89 12.04
N LYS A 402 -0.32 0.58 12.22
CA LYS A 402 -1.22 -0.32 11.49
C LYS A 402 -2.05 -1.15 12.46
N ILE A 403 -3.32 -1.31 12.15
CA ILE A 403 -4.16 -2.38 12.71
C ILE A 403 -4.26 -3.51 11.70
N THR A 404 -4.49 -3.22 10.45
CA THR A 404 -4.73 -4.14 9.34
C THR A 404 -6.02 -4.94 9.53
N GLU A 405 -7.09 -4.51 8.85
CA GLU A 405 -8.40 -5.15 9.02
C GLU A 405 -8.54 -6.41 8.18
N HIS A 406 -7.99 -6.42 6.95
CA HIS A 406 -8.09 -7.54 6.02
C HIS A 406 -6.74 -7.98 5.49
N TYR A 407 -6.57 -9.29 5.36
CA TYR A 407 -5.44 -9.90 4.68
C TYR A 407 -5.87 -10.36 3.28
N VAL A 408 -5.31 -9.75 2.26
CA VAL A 408 -5.62 -10.06 0.85
C VAL A 408 -4.61 -11.04 0.25
N GLY A 409 -3.41 -11.04 0.79
CA GLY A 409 -2.34 -11.97 0.39
C GLY A 409 -1.34 -11.41 -0.60
N ASN A 410 -0.73 -12.28 -1.40
CA ASN A 410 0.36 -12.00 -2.32
C ASN A 410 1.57 -11.34 -1.62
N HIS A 411 1.87 -10.06 -1.86
CA HIS A 411 3.01 -9.36 -1.27
C HIS A 411 2.68 -8.64 0.05
N GLN A 412 1.49 -8.84 0.59
CA GLN A 412 1.11 -8.37 1.93
C GLN A 412 1.80 -9.23 3.00
N HIS A 413 2.18 -8.61 4.11
CA HIS A 413 2.81 -9.28 5.25
C HIS A 413 1.82 -9.60 6.36
N LEU A 414 2.20 -10.47 7.29
CA LEU A 414 1.47 -10.79 8.51
C LEU A 414 1.91 -9.82 9.61
N ASP A 415 1.50 -8.56 9.44
CA ASP A 415 2.01 -7.39 10.17
C ASP A 415 0.91 -6.58 10.88
N ALA A 416 -0.23 -7.22 11.18
CA ALA A 416 -1.28 -6.56 11.94
C ALA A 416 -0.73 -6.05 13.29
N GLY A 417 -1.06 -4.82 13.63
CA GLY A 417 -0.56 -4.17 14.84
C GLY A 417 0.88 -3.64 14.76
N THR A 418 1.55 -3.63 13.60
CA THR A 418 2.91 -3.11 13.48
C THR A 418 2.96 -1.58 13.50
N PHE A 419 4.16 -1.05 13.72
CA PHE A 419 4.48 0.37 13.59
C PHE A 419 5.91 0.57 13.09
N GLN A 420 6.18 1.72 12.47
CA GLN A 420 7.51 2.17 12.09
C GLN A 420 7.75 3.60 12.53
N ILE A 421 9.01 3.96 12.79
CA ILE A 421 9.41 5.29 13.23
C ILE A 421 10.65 5.75 12.45
N TYR A 422 10.56 6.97 11.92
CA TYR A 422 11.67 7.68 11.31
C TYR A 422 11.86 9.04 11.96
N TYR A 423 13.09 9.34 12.35
CA TYR A 423 13.54 10.69 12.71
C TYR A 423 15.05 10.75 12.49
N ARG A 424 15.51 11.58 11.55
CA ARG A 424 16.93 11.69 11.17
C ARG A 424 17.58 10.33 10.95
N GLY A 425 16.84 9.41 10.36
CA GLY A 425 17.16 8.02 10.09
C GLY A 425 16.07 7.07 10.55
N PRO A 426 15.96 5.85 9.95
CA PRO A 426 15.00 4.83 10.36
C PRO A 426 15.37 4.25 11.73
N LEU A 427 14.44 4.34 12.69
CA LEU A 427 14.65 4.02 14.11
C LEU A 427 13.92 2.76 14.54
N ALA A 428 12.66 2.60 14.21
CA ALA A 428 11.89 1.37 14.30
C ALA A 428 11.48 0.96 12.89
N ILE A 429 11.85 -0.24 12.47
CA ILE A 429 11.76 -0.66 11.06
C ILE A 429 10.98 -1.96 10.88
N ASP A 430 10.47 -2.19 9.66
CA ASP A 430 10.18 -3.55 9.19
C ASP A 430 11.51 -4.20 8.78
N SER A 431 11.80 -5.37 9.36
CA SER A 431 13.09 -6.05 9.18
C SER A 431 13.04 -7.05 8.03
N GLY A 432 14.14 -7.24 7.34
CA GLY A 432 14.27 -8.11 6.18
C GLY A 432 14.24 -7.38 4.86
N SER A 433 14.23 -8.11 3.75
CA SER A 433 14.12 -7.52 2.43
C SER A 433 13.71 -8.52 1.35
N TYR A 434 13.02 -8.02 0.34
CA TYR A 434 12.65 -8.73 -0.87
C TYR A 434 13.68 -8.51 -1.97
N GLN A 435 14.49 -9.53 -2.30
CA GLN A 435 15.59 -9.37 -3.26
C GLN A 435 15.54 -10.46 -4.34
N GLY A 436 14.74 -10.23 -5.37
CA GLY A 436 14.74 -11.06 -6.59
C GLY A 436 14.72 -12.57 -6.29
N SER A 437 15.35 -13.38 -7.13
CA SER A 437 15.34 -14.85 -6.99
C SER A 437 16.06 -15.40 -5.76
N ALA A 438 16.94 -14.62 -5.13
CA ALA A 438 17.72 -15.11 -3.98
C ALA A 438 17.05 -14.83 -2.63
N GLY A 439 16.19 -13.83 -2.53
CA GLY A 439 15.39 -13.47 -1.35
C GLY A 439 13.94 -13.17 -1.71
N GLY A 440 13.53 -13.52 -2.94
CA GLY A 440 12.23 -13.22 -3.49
C GLY A 440 11.12 -14.10 -2.95
N TYR A 441 10.00 -14.04 -3.62
CA TYR A 441 8.77 -14.72 -3.25
C TYR A 441 9.00 -16.23 -2.98
N ASN A 442 8.51 -16.72 -1.85
CA ASN A 442 8.71 -18.11 -1.37
C ASN A 442 10.15 -18.55 -1.09
N SER A 443 11.13 -17.66 -1.07
CA SER A 443 12.46 -18.00 -0.56
C SER A 443 12.40 -18.37 0.93
N PRO A 444 13.39 -19.10 1.48
CA PRO A 444 13.45 -19.39 2.91
C PRO A 444 13.37 -18.13 3.78
N HIS A 445 14.05 -17.03 3.38
CA HIS A 445 13.97 -15.74 4.07
C HIS A 445 12.56 -15.15 4.03
N ASN A 446 11.92 -15.13 2.86
CA ASN A 446 10.57 -14.58 2.70
C ASN A 446 9.53 -15.38 3.48
N LYS A 447 9.53 -16.71 3.40
CA LYS A 447 8.55 -17.60 4.05
C LYS A 447 8.67 -17.65 5.58
N ASN A 448 9.90 -17.65 6.10
CA ASN A 448 10.14 -17.93 7.53
C ASN A 448 10.41 -16.70 8.35
N TYR A 449 10.76 -15.58 7.71
CA TYR A 449 11.09 -14.34 8.41
C TYR A 449 10.33 -13.14 7.82
N PHE A 450 10.67 -12.70 6.60
CA PHE A 450 10.32 -11.37 6.10
C PHE A 450 8.82 -11.08 6.06
N LYS A 451 8.00 -12.05 5.63
CA LYS A 451 6.54 -11.92 5.62
C LYS A 451 5.88 -12.28 6.96
N ARG A 452 6.65 -12.81 7.92
CA ARG A 452 6.14 -13.28 9.19
C ARG A 452 6.15 -12.18 10.23
N THR A 453 5.28 -12.30 11.22
CA THR A 453 5.13 -11.33 12.32
C THR A 453 6.43 -11.05 13.08
N ILE A 454 7.32 -12.03 13.16
CA ILE A 454 8.61 -11.90 13.83
C ILE A 454 9.54 -10.85 13.18
N ALA A 455 9.28 -10.42 11.95
CA ALA A 455 10.04 -9.37 11.26
C ALA A 455 9.47 -7.95 11.50
N HIS A 456 8.38 -7.84 12.24
CA HIS A 456 7.60 -6.61 12.40
C HIS A 456 7.52 -6.16 13.86
N ASN A 457 7.27 -4.86 14.10
CA ASN A 457 7.13 -4.28 15.44
C ASN A 457 5.74 -4.56 16.02
N SER A 458 5.41 -5.83 16.19
CA SER A 458 4.12 -6.32 16.64
C SER A 458 4.25 -7.25 17.86
N LEU A 459 3.26 -8.09 18.08
CA LEU A 459 3.19 -8.99 19.22
C LEU A 459 3.40 -10.44 18.76
N LEU A 460 4.12 -11.23 19.55
CA LEU A 460 4.17 -12.68 19.40
C LEU A 460 3.53 -13.34 20.61
N VAL A 461 2.84 -14.46 20.38
CA VAL A 461 2.37 -15.39 21.42
C VAL A 461 2.83 -16.77 21.02
N TYR A 462 3.79 -17.30 21.72
CA TYR A 462 4.49 -18.53 21.34
C TYR A 462 3.82 -19.76 21.92
N ASP A 463 3.07 -20.48 21.09
CA ASP A 463 2.60 -21.84 21.33
C ASP A 463 3.59 -22.80 20.65
N PRO A 464 4.35 -23.63 21.41
CA PRO A 464 5.36 -24.53 20.82
C PRO A 464 4.75 -25.62 19.93
N SER A 465 3.45 -25.86 20.00
CA SER A 465 2.76 -26.87 19.21
C SER A 465 2.23 -26.34 17.87
N GLU A 466 2.22 -25.00 17.67
CA GLU A 466 1.62 -24.38 16.50
C GLU A 466 2.43 -24.66 15.23
N LYS A 467 1.73 -24.88 14.13
CA LYS A 467 2.31 -25.12 12.81
C LYS A 467 1.67 -24.17 11.79
N PHE A 468 2.50 -23.48 11.02
CA PHE A 468 2.07 -22.56 9.98
C PHE A 468 2.20 -23.22 8.60
N ALA A 469 1.10 -23.77 8.08
CA ALA A 469 1.09 -24.33 6.73
C ALA A 469 1.37 -23.23 5.71
N CYS A 470 2.22 -23.51 4.74
CA CYS A 470 2.52 -22.60 3.65
C CYS A 470 2.49 -23.32 2.30
N TRP A 471 2.27 -22.54 1.25
CA TRP A 471 2.21 -23.07 -0.10
C TRP A 471 3.60 -23.45 -0.64
N ASN A 472 3.68 -24.57 -1.35
CA ASN A 472 4.89 -25.02 -2.02
C ASN A 472 4.85 -24.62 -3.51
N TYR A 473 5.62 -23.61 -3.87
CA TYR A 473 5.73 -23.12 -5.26
C TYR A 473 6.25 -24.19 -6.24
N GLY A 474 6.87 -25.25 -5.74
CA GLY A 474 7.38 -26.35 -6.56
C GLY A 474 6.33 -27.34 -7.10
N GLY A 475 5.03 -27.09 -6.84
CA GLY A 475 3.93 -27.90 -7.36
C GLY A 475 3.83 -29.31 -6.77
N SER A 476 4.46 -29.58 -5.61
CA SER A 476 4.25 -30.83 -4.90
C SER A 476 2.96 -30.76 -4.07
N ASP A 477 2.17 -31.85 -4.04
CA ASP A 477 0.98 -31.97 -3.19
C ASP A 477 1.27 -31.97 -1.69
N LYS A 478 2.54 -31.84 -1.30
CA LYS A 478 2.98 -31.85 0.10
C LYS A 478 2.82 -30.49 0.71
N THR A 479 2.11 -30.41 1.83
CA THR A 479 2.06 -29.21 2.67
C THR A 479 3.46 -28.93 3.24
N GLU A 480 3.99 -27.75 2.98
CA GLU A 480 5.16 -27.22 3.67
C GLU A 480 4.72 -26.42 4.90
N PHE A 481 5.64 -26.30 5.87
CA PHE A 481 5.42 -25.50 7.07
C PHE A 481 6.53 -24.46 7.18
N ALA A 482 6.16 -23.22 7.50
CA ALA A 482 7.10 -22.21 7.93
C ALA A 482 7.52 -22.49 9.39
N GLU A 483 8.70 -21.98 9.77
CA GLU A 483 9.14 -22.06 11.18
C GLU A 483 8.13 -21.36 12.08
N ASN A 484 7.96 -21.93 13.28
CA ASN A 484 7.10 -21.32 14.29
C ASN A 484 7.75 -20.07 14.86
N ASP A 485 7.22 -18.91 14.49
CA ASP A 485 7.67 -17.60 14.95
C ASP A 485 6.83 -17.04 16.11
N GLY A 486 5.82 -17.79 16.57
CA GLY A 486 4.85 -17.30 17.56
C GLY A 486 3.91 -16.21 17.03
N GLY A 487 3.97 -15.92 15.75
CA GLY A 487 3.28 -14.81 15.09
C GLY A 487 1.83 -15.10 14.72
N GLN A 488 1.37 -14.31 13.76
CA GLN A 488 0.00 -14.34 13.23
C GLN A 488 -0.24 -15.56 12.35
N ARG A 489 -1.50 -16.03 12.34
CA ARG A 489 -1.94 -17.15 11.48
C ARG A 489 -1.83 -16.77 10.01
N MET A 490 -1.80 -17.76 9.18
CA MET A 490 -1.91 -17.59 7.74
C MET A 490 -3.39 -17.70 7.34
N PRO A 491 -4.02 -16.61 6.89
CA PRO A 491 -5.38 -16.67 6.37
C PRO A 491 -5.44 -17.53 5.10
N GLY A 492 -6.54 -18.25 4.95
CA GLY A 492 -6.71 -19.25 3.90
C GLY A 492 -5.91 -20.54 4.14
N ASP A 493 -6.22 -21.56 3.37
CA ASP A 493 -5.45 -22.79 3.40
C ASP A 493 -4.07 -22.60 2.73
N ARG A 494 -3.00 -22.91 3.43
CA ARG A 494 -1.63 -22.93 2.91
C ARG A 494 -1.11 -21.58 2.41
N TRP A 495 -1.51 -20.46 3.07
CA TRP A 495 -1.06 -19.14 2.63
C TRP A 495 -1.60 -18.75 1.25
N GLU A 496 -2.80 -19.16 0.96
CA GLU A 496 -3.41 -18.80 -0.31
C GLU A 496 -3.87 -17.34 -0.33
N THR A 497 -3.59 -16.71 -1.45
CA THR A 497 -4.16 -15.43 -1.82
C THR A 497 -5.68 -15.54 -1.89
N CYS A 498 -6.37 -14.55 -1.40
CA CYS A 498 -7.82 -14.45 -1.57
C CYS A 498 -8.21 -14.50 -3.05
N ARG A 499 -9.13 -15.39 -3.43
CA ARG A 499 -9.44 -15.66 -4.84
C ARG A 499 -10.71 -14.99 -5.33
N SER A 500 -11.60 -14.63 -4.44
CA SER A 500 -12.86 -13.98 -4.80
C SER A 500 -13.18 -12.81 -3.87
N PHE A 501 -13.97 -11.87 -4.35
CA PHE A 501 -14.46 -10.77 -3.51
C PHE A 501 -15.29 -11.27 -2.34
N LYS A 502 -16.05 -12.33 -2.53
CA LYS A 502 -16.81 -12.99 -1.46
C LYS A 502 -15.90 -13.55 -0.37
N ASP A 503 -14.76 -14.17 -0.77
CA ASP A 503 -13.79 -14.70 0.19
C ASP A 503 -13.14 -13.56 0.97
N LEU A 504 -12.75 -12.47 0.30
CA LEU A 504 -12.18 -11.30 0.95
C LEU A 504 -13.07 -10.75 2.08
N LEU A 505 -14.37 -10.78 1.89
CA LEU A 505 -15.34 -10.32 2.89
C LEU A 505 -15.64 -11.38 3.97
N SER A 506 -15.05 -12.56 3.91
CA SER A 506 -15.26 -13.61 4.91
C SER A 506 -14.43 -13.39 6.17
N GLU A 507 -14.87 -14.02 7.28
CA GLU A 507 -14.14 -14.01 8.56
C GLU A 507 -12.71 -14.57 8.45
N GLU A 508 -12.46 -15.46 7.49
CA GLU A 508 -11.14 -16.07 7.29
C GLU A 508 -10.08 -15.02 6.94
N TYR A 509 -10.43 -14.03 6.13
CA TYR A 509 -9.50 -12.98 5.68
C TYR A 509 -9.57 -11.71 6.53
N THR A 510 -10.48 -11.64 7.50
CA THR A 510 -10.53 -10.58 8.50
C THR A 510 -9.47 -10.86 9.57
N VAL A 511 -8.54 -9.94 9.76
CA VAL A 511 -7.41 -10.08 10.69
C VAL A 511 -7.41 -9.03 11.80
N GLY A 512 -8.21 -7.96 11.66
CA GLY A 512 -8.32 -6.92 12.68
C GLY A 512 -9.58 -6.08 12.54
N GLU A 513 -9.75 -5.18 13.48
CA GLU A 513 -10.83 -4.19 13.52
C GLU A 513 -10.31 -2.89 14.14
N VAL A 514 -10.51 -1.76 13.46
CA VAL A 514 -10.20 -0.45 14.04
C VAL A 514 -11.31 -0.07 15.01
N LEU A 515 -10.94 0.12 16.28
CA LEU A 515 -11.86 0.50 17.36
C LEU A 515 -12.00 2.01 17.49
N ALA A 516 -10.90 2.75 17.29
CA ALA A 516 -10.88 4.20 17.30
C ALA A 516 -9.72 4.76 16.47
N HIS A 517 -9.93 5.90 15.81
CA HIS A 517 -8.90 6.66 15.12
C HIS A 517 -9.24 8.14 15.12
N GLY A 518 -8.21 8.98 15.17
CA GLY A 518 -8.40 10.43 15.11
C GLY A 518 -7.09 11.19 15.35
N PHE A 519 -7.16 12.49 15.15
CA PHE A 519 -6.05 13.40 15.42
C PHE A 519 -6.58 14.82 15.70
N GLY A 520 -5.88 15.56 16.52
CA GLY A 520 -6.35 16.88 16.91
C GLY A 520 -5.39 17.65 17.84
N PRO A 521 -5.82 18.82 18.39
CA PRO A 521 -7.10 19.47 18.16
C PRO A 521 -7.23 20.10 16.77
N SER A 522 -6.11 20.45 16.12
CA SER A 522 -6.07 20.93 14.74
C SER A 522 -6.01 19.74 13.77
N ALA A 523 -6.86 19.73 12.75
CA ALA A 523 -6.76 18.74 11.69
C ALA A 523 -5.49 18.92 10.85
N GLN A 524 -5.01 20.15 10.67
CA GLN A 524 -3.84 20.46 9.85
C GLN A 524 -2.53 20.15 10.56
N THR A 525 -2.41 20.57 11.82
CA THR A 525 -1.21 20.41 12.65
C THR A 525 -1.58 19.78 13.99
N PRO A 526 -1.90 18.50 14.00
CA PRO A 526 -2.36 17.83 15.21
C PRO A 526 -1.25 17.75 16.27
N GLU A 527 -1.65 17.95 17.52
CA GLU A 527 -0.82 17.74 18.70
C GLU A 527 -0.78 16.27 19.11
N TRP A 528 -1.82 15.52 18.74
CA TRP A 528 -1.93 14.07 18.97
C TRP A 528 -2.56 13.36 17.78
N THR A 529 -2.16 12.11 17.57
CA THR A 529 -2.75 11.19 16.59
C THR A 529 -2.96 9.85 17.26
N LEU A 530 -4.18 9.33 17.19
CA LEU A 530 -4.62 8.08 17.83
C LEU A 530 -5.00 7.04 16.78
N LEU A 531 -4.57 5.79 17.01
CA LEU A 531 -5.09 4.61 16.35
C LEU A 531 -5.25 3.49 17.39
N GLN A 532 -6.42 2.89 17.50
CA GLN A 532 -6.71 1.76 18.38
C GLN A 532 -7.38 0.65 17.59
N GLY A 533 -7.04 -0.60 17.89
CA GLY A 533 -7.69 -1.73 17.24
C GLY A 533 -7.56 -3.04 17.98
N ASP A 534 -8.39 -3.95 17.54
CA ASP A 534 -8.41 -5.35 17.93
C ASP A 534 -7.76 -6.17 16.80
N ILE A 535 -6.69 -6.87 17.13
CA ILE A 535 -5.93 -7.73 16.21
C ILE A 535 -6.03 -9.21 16.61
N THR A 536 -7.02 -9.57 17.41
CA THR A 536 -7.22 -10.95 17.89
C THR A 536 -7.36 -11.92 16.72
N LYS A 537 -8.13 -11.55 15.71
CA LYS A 537 -8.36 -12.38 14.51
C LYS A 537 -7.14 -12.62 13.64
N ALA A 538 -6.07 -11.82 13.82
CA ALA A 538 -4.80 -12.08 13.16
C ALA A 538 -4.11 -13.34 13.68
N TYR A 539 -4.43 -13.78 14.89
CA TYR A 539 -3.84 -14.97 15.50
C TYR A 539 -4.78 -16.17 15.39
N SER A 540 -4.22 -17.35 15.61
CA SER A 540 -5.00 -18.57 15.80
C SER A 540 -5.68 -18.57 17.18
N LYS A 541 -6.41 -19.64 17.49
CA LYS A 541 -7.06 -19.86 18.79
C LYS A 541 -6.14 -19.77 20.03
N LYS A 542 -4.80 -19.68 19.83
CA LYS A 542 -3.84 -19.46 20.90
C LYS A 542 -4.02 -18.10 21.59
N VAL A 543 -4.67 -17.13 20.91
CA VAL A 543 -4.94 -15.78 21.43
C VAL A 543 -6.44 -15.58 21.55
N GLU A 544 -6.90 -15.29 22.77
CA GLU A 544 -8.29 -14.97 23.09
C GLU A 544 -8.61 -13.49 22.96
N ASN A 545 -7.61 -12.63 23.19
CA ASN A 545 -7.71 -11.18 23.01
C ASN A 545 -6.33 -10.57 22.73
N ALA A 546 -6.21 -9.75 21.72
CA ALA A 546 -5.04 -8.93 21.46
C ALA A 546 -5.50 -7.56 20.93
N ARG A 547 -5.32 -6.53 21.75
CA ARG A 547 -5.68 -5.15 21.43
C ARG A 547 -4.50 -4.24 21.58
N ARG A 548 -4.39 -3.27 20.68
CA ARG A 548 -3.29 -2.32 20.61
C ARG A 548 -3.81 -0.90 20.44
N SER A 549 -3.22 0.02 21.19
CA SER A 549 -3.50 1.45 21.14
C SER A 549 -2.21 2.22 20.90
N PHE A 550 -2.21 3.11 19.93
CA PHE A 550 -1.12 4.00 19.60
C PHE A 550 -1.54 5.45 19.80
N VAL A 551 -0.69 6.23 20.46
CA VAL A 551 -0.81 7.69 20.46
C VAL A 551 0.53 8.30 20.09
N PHE A 552 0.57 9.03 18.98
CA PHE A 552 1.71 9.85 18.58
C PHE A 552 1.46 11.28 19.02
N PHE A 553 2.41 11.85 19.75
CA PHE A 553 2.42 13.26 20.16
C PHE A 553 3.41 14.04 19.33
N ASN A 554 2.96 15.11 18.69
CA ASN A 554 3.79 16.14 18.12
C ASN A 554 4.23 17.09 19.25
N LEU A 555 5.53 17.17 19.50
CA LEU A 555 6.12 17.93 20.61
C LEU A 555 6.98 19.10 20.12
N THR A 556 6.94 19.44 18.85
CA THR A 556 7.79 20.50 18.25
C THR A 556 7.60 21.87 18.90
N GLU A 557 6.40 22.14 19.42
CA GLU A 557 6.11 23.37 20.18
C GLU A 557 6.57 23.32 21.65
N GLU A 558 6.85 22.12 22.15
CA GLU A 558 7.23 21.89 23.55
C GLU A 558 8.74 21.69 23.71
N SER A 559 9.39 21.04 22.76
CA SER A 559 10.79 20.64 22.87
C SER A 559 11.48 20.61 21.50
N GLU A 560 12.56 21.38 21.38
CA GLU A 560 13.45 21.30 20.20
C GLU A 560 14.26 19.99 20.19
N ASP A 561 14.57 19.45 21.38
CA ASP A 561 15.40 18.24 21.53
C ASP A 561 14.63 16.92 21.29
N VAL A 562 13.31 16.93 21.57
CA VAL A 562 12.42 15.77 21.47
C VAL A 562 11.16 16.18 20.70
N PRO A 563 11.21 16.17 19.35
CA PRO A 563 10.10 16.69 18.52
C PRO A 563 8.87 15.79 18.53
N ALA A 564 9.00 14.53 18.94
CA ALA A 564 7.89 13.60 18.98
C ALA A 564 8.05 12.55 20.07
N ALA A 565 6.91 12.05 20.55
CA ALA A 565 6.84 10.85 21.38
C ALA A 565 5.68 9.97 20.94
N MET A 566 5.80 8.65 21.17
CA MET A 566 4.74 7.67 20.89
C MET A 566 4.47 6.85 22.13
N VAL A 567 3.21 6.73 22.52
CA VAL A 567 2.77 5.87 23.61
C VAL A 567 2.04 4.68 23.00
N ILE A 568 2.47 3.47 23.35
CA ILE A 568 1.88 2.22 22.88
C ILE A 568 1.38 1.43 24.07
N TYR A 569 0.10 1.10 24.07
CA TYR A 569 -0.51 0.25 25.07
C TYR A 569 -1.09 -1.00 24.41
N ASP A 570 -0.69 -2.16 24.93
CA ASP A 570 -1.18 -3.46 24.48
C ASP A 570 -1.78 -4.25 25.64
N ARG A 571 -2.87 -4.95 25.34
CA ARG A 571 -3.43 -5.99 26.19
C ARG A 571 -3.54 -7.29 25.41
N VAL A 572 -2.93 -8.34 25.94
CA VAL A 572 -2.85 -9.65 25.28
C VAL A 572 -3.27 -10.74 26.24
N ARG A 573 -4.28 -11.52 25.86
CA ARG A 573 -4.74 -12.71 26.58
C ARG A 573 -4.55 -13.94 25.70
N SER A 574 -3.76 -14.88 26.16
CA SER A 574 -3.55 -16.18 25.54
C SER A 574 -4.49 -17.23 26.11
N SER A 575 -4.75 -18.29 25.35
CA SER A 575 -5.56 -19.45 25.81
C SER A 575 -4.85 -20.31 26.87
N ASP A 576 -3.51 -20.18 26.99
CA ASP A 576 -2.71 -20.87 27.99
C ASP A 576 -1.70 -19.90 28.60
N ALA A 577 -1.57 -19.94 29.94
CA ALA A 577 -0.65 -19.07 30.67
C ALA A 577 0.85 -19.35 30.36
N SER A 578 1.15 -20.56 29.89
CA SER A 578 2.52 -20.95 29.51
C SER A 578 2.97 -20.36 28.15
N PHE A 579 2.05 -19.86 27.35
CA PHE A 579 2.40 -19.25 26.07
C PHE A 579 3.08 -17.91 26.29
N LYS A 580 4.39 -17.88 26.01
CA LYS A 580 5.22 -16.69 26.21
C LYS A 580 4.82 -15.60 25.21
N LYS A 581 4.66 -14.37 25.71
CA LYS A 581 4.28 -13.20 24.93
C LYS A 581 5.48 -12.28 24.76
N PHE A 582 5.63 -11.73 23.56
CA PHE A 582 6.72 -10.80 23.24
C PHE A 582 6.17 -9.55 22.56
N TRP A 583 6.67 -8.42 22.98
CA TRP A 583 6.57 -7.16 22.28
C TRP A 583 7.90 -6.90 21.56
N LEU A 584 7.84 -6.56 20.27
CA LEU A 584 9.02 -6.47 19.40
C LEU A 584 9.30 -5.03 18.94
N LEU A 585 10.58 -4.69 18.83
CA LEU A 585 11.06 -3.53 18.10
C LEU A 585 12.34 -3.87 17.33
N HIS A 586 12.34 -3.63 16.02
CA HIS A 586 13.46 -3.90 15.12
C HIS A 586 14.29 -2.66 14.83
N SER A 587 15.60 -2.84 14.73
CA SER A 587 16.56 -1.79 14.44
C SER A 587 17.64 -2.25 13.46
N ILE A 588 18.26 -1.27 12.77
CA ILE A 588 19.38 -1.52 11.86
C ILE A 588 20.68 -1.71 12.64
N GLU A 589 20.88 -0.87 13.64
CA GLU A 589 22.07 -0.89 14.50
C GLU A 589 21.72 -1.49 15.87
N GLU A 590 22.74 -2.00 16.57
CA GLU A 590 22.57 -2.70 17.84
C GLU A 590 21.92 -1.82 18.91
N PRO A 591 20.78 -2.24 19.50
CA PRO A 591 20.15 -1.51 20.59
C PRO A 591 20.96 -1.62 21.89
N GLN A 592 20.89 -0.60 22.70
CA GLN A 592 21.45 -0.58 24.06
C GLN A 592 20.31 -0.84 25.04
N ILE A 593 20.44 -1.91 25.84
CA ILE A 593 19.49 -2.22 26.91
C ILE A 593 19.90 -1.45 28.16
N GLU A 594 18.93 -0.80 28.79
CA GLU A 594 19.05 0.03 29.97
C GLU A 594 18.06 -0.45 31.05
N GLU A 595 18.19 0.02 32.26
CA GLU A 595 17.23 -0.29 33.32
C GLU A 595 15.86 0.29 32.99
N GLY A 596 14.84 -0.57 32.83
CA GLY A 596 13.48 -0.17 32.49
C GLY A 596 13.28 0.31 31.08
N GLY A 597 14.21 0.02 30.14
CA GLY A 597 14.06 0.42 28.76
C GLY A 597 15.22 0.09 27.83
N PHE A 598 15.25 0.76 26.69
CA PHE A 598 16.32 0.59 25.71
C PHE A 598 16.45 1.80 24.80
N THR A 599 17.60 1.92 24.14
CA THR A 599 17.90 2.99 23.19
C THR A 599 18.37 2.41 21.86
N VAL A 600 17.86 2.96 20.75
CA VAL A 600 18.30 2.69 19.38
C VAL A 600 18.88 3.99 18.81
N CYS A 601 20.10 3.92 18.28
CA CYS A 601 20.77 5.06 17.65
C CYS A 601 21.08 4.78 16.18
N ARG A 602 21.04 5.82 15.37
CA ARG A 602 21.58 5.81 14.02
C ARG A 602 22.92 6.53 13.99
N THR A 603 23.92 5.87 13.39
CA THR A 603 25.29 6.40 13.35
C THR A 603 25.90 6.37 11.94
N LYS A 604 25.25 5.69 11.00
CA LYS A 604 25.75 5.47 9.63
C LYS A 604 24.97 6.30 8.62
N ASN A 605 25.53 6.47 7.44
CA ASN A 605 24.89 7.11 6.27
C ASN A 605 24.49 8.59 6.47
N GLY A 606 25.06 9.28 7.45
CA GLY A 606 24.68 10.65 7.80
C GLY A 606 23.47 10.75 8.72
N ASP A 607 22.92 9.61 9.11
CA ASP A 607 21.82 9.57 10.09
C ASP A 607 22.30 9.97 11.49
N SER A 608 21.45 10.62 12.27
CA SER A 608 21.74 11.01 13.65
C SER A 608 20.56 10.80 14.61
N GLY A 609 19.53 10.10 14.19
CA GLY A 609 18.35 9.85 15.00
C GLY A 609 18.61 8.92 16.19
N LYS A 610 17.86 9.14 17.24
CA LYS A 610 17.80 8.32 18.44
C LYS A 610 16.35 8.09 18.86
N LEU A 611 16.05 6.84 19.15
CA LEU A 611 14.82 6.38 19.79
C LEU A 611 15.16 5.91 21.19
N SER A 612 14.47 6.43 22.20
CA SER A 612 14.57 5.97 23.59
C SER A 612 13.22 5.47 24.06
N CYS A 613 13.15 4.21 24.45
CA CYS A 613 11.94 3.55 24.94
C CYS A 613 11.99 3.38 26.46
N SER A 614 10.99 3.91 27.16
CA SER A 614 10.74 3.66 28.58
C SER A 614 9.61 2.64 28.71
N VAL A 615 9.86 1.51 29.39
CA VAL A 615 8.88 0.46 29.62
C VAL A 615 8.19 0.72 30.97
N LEU A 616 6.88 0.98 30.94
CA LEU A 616 6.06 1.21 32.12
C LEU A 616 5.25 -0.02 32.53
N LEU A 617 4.99 -0.91 31.58
CA LEU A 617 4.42 -2.25 31.80
C LEU A 617 5.10 -3.25 30.86
N PRO A 618 5.41 -4.49 31.31
CA PRO A 618 5.26 -4.97 32.70
C PRO A 618 6.11 -4.19 33.69
N SER A 619 5.90 -4.41 35.02
CA SER A 619 6.70 -3.75 36.04
C SER A 619 8.18 -4.18 35.95
N ALA A 620 9.10 -3.37 36.45
CA ALA A 620 10.54 -3.63 36.37
C ALA A 620 10.94 -5.01 36.94
N GLU A 621 10.28 -5.48 37.97
CA GLU A 621 10.52 -6.79 38.58
C GLU A 621 10.11 -7.92 37.61
N ASN A 622 9.02 -7.74 36.87
CA ASN A 622 8.49 -8.73 35.93
C ASN A 622 8.96 -8.53 34.50
N LEU A 623 9.82 -7.56 34.21
CA LEU A 623 10.33 -7.24 32.89
C LEU A 623 11.54 -8.08 32.50
N SER A 624 11.49 -8.78 31.37
CA SER A 624 12.62 -9.31 30.62
C SER A 624 12.82 -8.48 29.34
N LEU A 625 14.04 -7.97 29.19
CA LEU A 625 14.47 -7.27 27.97
C LEU A 625 15.67 -8.00 27.39
N GLU A 626 15.51 -8.50 26.18
CA GLU A 626 16.56 -9.20 25.46
C GLU A 626 16.78 -8.54 24.10
N LYS A 627 18.02 -8.53 23.61
CA LYS A 627 18.33 -8.16 22.22
C LYS A 627 18.76 -9.40 21.46
N VAL A 628 18.20 -9.56 20.25
CA VAL A 628 18.50 -10.65 19.33
C VAL A 628 18.97 -10.06 18.02
N GLY A 629 20.12 -10.51 17.51
CA GLY A 629 20.64 -10.01 16.25
C GLY A 629 22.15 -10.14 16.14
N GLY A 630 22.73 -9.38 15.21
CA GLY A 630 24.14 -9.41 14.87
C GLY A 630 24.52 -10.60 13.98
N PRO A 631 25.83 -10.77 13.69
CA PRO A 631 26.29 -11.77 12.74
C PRO A 631 25.78 -13.19 13.02
N GLY A 632 25.06 -13.76 12.05
CA GLY A 632 24.45 -15.11 12.15
C GLY A 632 23.11 -15.17 12.86
N LYS A 633 22.59 -14.03 13.34
CA LYS A 633 21.27 -13.92 14.00
C LYS A 633 20.44 -12.74 13.50
N GLU A 634 20.80 -12.15 12.34
CA GLU A 634 20.14 -10.97 11.80
C GLU A 634 18.64 -11.19 11.56
N PHE A 635 18.29 -12.42 11.17
CA PHE A 635 16.93 -12.84 10.82
C PHE A 635 16.56 -14.13 11.56
N TRP A 636 16.73 -14.09 12.87
CA TRP A 636 16.61 -15.23 13.76
C TRP A 636 15.17 -15.55 14.13
N VAL A 637 14.78 -16.80 13.95
CA VAL A 637 13.49 -17.36 14.36
C VAL A 637 13.76 -18.52 15.30
N PHE A 638 13.61 -18.32 16.60
CA PHE A 638 13.69 -19.28 17.71
C PHE A 638 14.58 -20.53 17.49
N GLY A 639 15.82 -20.33 17.09
CA GLY A 639 16.79 -21.43 16.89
C GLY A 639 17.44 -21.46 15.50
N LYS A 640 16.92 -20.71 14.53
CA LYS A 640 17.40 -20.74 13.16
C LYS A 640 17.44 -19.34 12.52
N ASN A 641 18.56 -19.01 11.88
CA ASN A 641 18.68 -17.80 11.10
C ASN A 641 18.25 -18.04 9.64
N PHE A 642 17.52 -17.10 9.06
CA PHE A 642 17.10 -17.13 7.66
C PHE A 642 17.74 -15.98 6.90
N PRO A 643 19.04 -16.03 6.60
CA PRO A 643 19.74 -14.94 5.94
C PRO A 643 19.15 -14.68 4.57
N ASN A 644 19.10 -13.42 4.19
CA ASN A 644 18.89 -13.07 2.82
C ASN A 644 20.14 -13.46 2.02
N ALA A 645 19.97 -14.15 0.90
CA ALA A 645 21.10 -14.57 0.08
C ALA A 645 21.92 -13.34 -0.34
N ALA A 646 23.24 -13.48 -0.29
CA ALA A 646 24.17 -12.40 -0.65
C ALA A 646 23.78 -11.83 -2.02
N THR A 647 23.44 -10.58 -2.07
CA THR A 647 23.15 -9.90 -3.33
C THR A 647 24.47 -9.57 -4.01
N THR A 648 24.50 -9.76 -5.32
CA THR A 648 25.60 -9.35 -6.18
C THR A 648 25.76 -7.82 -6.25
N ARG A 649 24.83 -7.07 -5.63
CA ARG A 649 24.85 -5.60 -5.59
C ARG A 649 24.92 -5.12 -4.15
N PRO A 650 26.00 -4.45 -3.74
CA PRO A 650 26.09 -3.81 -2.43
C PRO A 650 24.94 -2.81 -2.26
N ASP A 651 24.20 -2.91 -1.18
CA ASP A 651 23.27 -1.88 -0.77
C ASP A 651 24.00 -0.95 0.20
N PRO A 652 24.39 0.26 -0.21
CA PRO A 652 25.16 1.17 0.63
C PRO A 652 24.38 1.65 1.86
N CYS A 653 23.05 1.58 1.83
CA CYS A 653 22.22 2.02 2.95
C CYS A 653 21.85 0.91 3.91
N ASN A 654 21.77 -0.33 3.45
CA ASN A 654 21.47 -1.54 4.21
C ASN A 654 20.45 -1.35 5.35
N GLU A 655 19.23 -0.94 5.00
CA GLU A 655 18.16 -0.72 5.98
C GLU A 655 17.35 -1.99 6.31
N ARG A 656 17.86 -3.17 5.95
CA ARG A 656 17.19 -4.48 6.16
C ARG A 656 17.02 -4.87 7.61
N GLY A 657 17.70 -4.17 8.53
CA GLY A 657 17.76 -4.54 9.92
C GLY A 657 18.81 -5.63 10.20
N ALA A 658 19.17 -5.76 11.42
CA ALA A 658 20.06 -6.80 11.92
C ALA A 658 19.78 -7.13 13.39
N TRP A 659 18.92 -6.39 14.06
CA TRP A 659 18.67 -6.48 15.49
C TRP A 659 17.19 -6.31 15.81
N ARG A 660 16.76 -6.94 16.89
CA ARG A 660 15.48 -6.63 17.53
C ARG A 660 15.61 -6.68 19.05
N VAL A 661 14.76 -5.92 19.71
CA VAL A 661 14.48 -6.04 21.14
C VAL A 661 13.26 -6.93 21.31
N GLU A 662 13.37 -7.91 22.19
CA GLU A 662 12.27 -8.75 22.68
C GLU A 662 11.96 -8.35 24.12
N LEU A 663 10.79 -7.80 24.34
CA LEU A 663 10.26 -7.44 25.65
C LEU A 663 9.20 -8.46 26.04
N SER A 664 9.36 -9.10 27.20
CA SER A 664 8.41 -10.09 27.70
C SER A 664 8.27 -10.04 29.23
N PRO A 665 7.10 -10.43 29.76
CA PRO A 665 6.98 -10.72 31.19
C PRO A 665 7.86 -11.93 31.59
N LYS A 666 8.41 -11.92 32.78
CA LYS A 666 9.12 -13.09 33.37
C LYS A 666 8.14 -14.14 33.87
N ASP A 667 7.05 -13.70 34.49
CA ASP A 667 6.06 -14.59 35.07
C ASP A 667 5.08 -15.08 33.99
N ALA A 668 4.75 -16.34 34.02
CA ALA A 668 3.74 -16.92 33.17
C ALA A 668 2.36 -16.45 33.62
N ALA A 669 1.61 -15.83 32.70
CA ALA A 669 0.26 -15.35 32.93
C ALA A 669 -0.61 -15.55 31.70
N GLN A 670 -1.91 -15.74 31.88
CA GLN A 670 -2.84 -15.82 30.76
C GLN A 670 -3.01 -14.47 30.09
N GLU A 671 -2.98 -13.39 30.86
CA GLU A 671 -3.12 -12.03 30.38
C GLU A 671 -1.95 -11.15 30.79
N ASP A 672 -1.41 -10.42 29.84
CA ASP A 672 -0.33 -9.46 30.03
C ASP A 672 -0.64 -8.13 29.35
N CYS A 673 -0.10 -7.06 29.92
CA CYS A 673 -0.18 -5.71 29.38
C CYS A 673 1.23 -5.16 29.13
N PHE A 674 1.38 -4.42 28.03
CA PHE A 674 2.58 -3.68 27.71
C PHE A 674 2.23 -2.18 27.59
N LEU A 675 3.00 -1.34 28.26
CA LEU A 675 2.90 0.12 28.13
C LEU A 675 4.29 0.69 27.90
N ASN A 676 4.52 1.17 26.69
CA ASN A 676 5.79 1.69 26.24
C ASN A 676 5.67 3.15 25.85
N VAL A 677 6.64 3.97 26.25
CA VAL A 677 6.77 5.38 25.85
C VAL A 677 8.07 5.53 25.07
N ILE A 678 7.94 5.85 23.81
CA ILE A 678 9.04 6.05 22.87
C ILE A 678 9.23 7.55 22.64
N GLN A 679 10.45 8.05 22.83
CA GLN A 679 10.84 9.41 22.52
C GLN A 679 11.79 9.42 21.33
N MET A 680 11.58 10.36 20.40
CA MET A 680 12.41 10.58 19.23
C MET A 680 13.27 11.81 19.46
N SER A 681 14.56 11.68 19.25
CA SER A 681 15.51 12.79 19.49
C SER A 681 16.72 12.68 18.56
N ASP A 682 17.56 13.70 18.53
CA ASP A 682 18.89 13.57 17.93
C ASP A 682 19.81 12.73 18.85
N ARG A 683 20.78 12.07 18.26
CA ARG A 683 21.78 11.26 18.99
C ARG A 683 22.55 12.08 20.04
N SER A 684 22.78 13.35 19.77
CA SER A 684 23.47 14.25 20.66
C SER A 684 22.63 14.70 21.88
N THR A 685 21.32 14.50 21.84
CA THR A 685 20.41 14.88 22.93
C THR A 685 20.77 14.13 24.21
N LYS A 686 21.14 14.87 25.23
CA LYS A 686 21.54 14.32 26.54
C LYS A 686 20.38 14.15 27.50
N LYS A 687 19.33 14.98 27.33
CA LYS A 687 18.21 15.02 28.27
C LYS A 687 16.90 14.78 27.54
N LEU A 688 16.29 13.67 27.89
CA LEU A 688 14.95 13.33 27.44
C LEU A 688 13.89 14.01 28.32
N LEU A 689 12.67 14.04 27.83
CA LEU A 689 11.52 14.44 28.61
C LEU A 689 11.25 13.39 29.70
N PRO A 690 10.83 13.80 30.92
CA PRO A 690 10.48 12.85 31.96
C PRO A 690 9.26 12.04 31.53
N VAL A 691 9.26 10.75 31.95
CA VAL A 691 8.17 9.82 31.72
C VAL A 691 7.65 9.31 33.07
N SER A 692 6.34 9.20 33.22
CA SER A 692 5.73 8.60 34.39
C SER A 692 4.40 7.94 34.03
N ARG A 693 4.01 6.94 34.85
CA ARG A 693 2.74 6.25 34.73
C ARG A 693 1.63 7.03 35.43
N ILE A 694 0.45 7.08 34.82
CA ILE A 694 -0.76 7.55 35.45
C ILE A 694 -1.31 6.43 36.34
N GLN A 695 -1.72 6.77 37.55
CA GLN A 695 -2.31 5.82 38.48
C GLN A 695 -3.79 5.56 38.10
N ASN A 696 -4.18 4.30 38.08
CA ASN A 696 -5.58 3.93 37.95
C ASN A 696 -6.26 3.90 39.33
N VAL A 697 -7.55 4.21 39.40
CA VAL A 697 -8.32 4.21 40.64
C VAL A 697 -9.07 2.89 40.83
N GLU A 698 -9.46 2.22 39.73
CA GLU A 698 -10.33 1.02 39.79
C GLU A 698 -9.89 -0.10 38.83
N ALA A 699 -8.60 -0.14 38.46
CA ALA A 699 -8.07 -1.07 37.46
C ALA A 699 -8.72 -0.96 36.05
N LYS A 700 -9.51 0.11 35.78
CA LYS A 700 -10.21 0.31 34.52
C LYS A 700 -9.43 1.18 33.52
N THR A 701 -8.29 1.72 33.93
CA THR A 701 -7.47 2.64 33.08
C THR A 701 -6.01 2.33 33.12
N VAL A 702 -5.32 2.66 32.02
CA VAL A 702 -3.85 2.63 31.90
C VAL A 702 -3.43 3.93 31.22
N GLY A 703 -2.35 4.57 31.68
CA GLY A 703 -1.94 5.82 31.07
C GLY A 703 -0.49 6.19 31.37
N ALA A 704 0.01 7.13 30.59
CA ALA A 704 1.36 7.65 30.66
C ALA A 704 1.40 9.18 30.53
N ILE A 705 2.45 9.76 31.09
CA ILE A 705 2.82 11.16 30.93
C ILE A 705 4.23 11.20 30.32
N VAL A 706 4.39 12.04 29.28
CA VAL A 706 5.70 12.36 28.69
C VAL A 706 5.78 13.89 28.51
N GLY A 707 6.77 14.51 29.16
CA GLY A 707 6.83 16.00 29.19
C GLY A 707 5.55 16.62 29.78
N SER A 708 4.89 17.47 29.03
CA SER A 708 3.58 18.05 29.39
C SER A 708 2.38 17.32 28.77
N ARG A 709 2.61 16.22 28.04
CA ARG A 709 1.55 15.43 27.41
C ARG A 709 1.17 14.23 28.25
N ALA A 710 -0.12 13.95 28.31
CA ALA A 710 -0.65 12.82 29.06
C ALA A 710 -1.70 12.06 28.20
N VAL A 711 -1.74 10.75 28.32
CA VAL A 711 -2.78 9.93 27.75
C VAL A 711 -3.30 8.90 28.75
N VAL A 712 -4.61 8.68 28.72
CA VAL A 712 -5.30 7.65 29.47
C VAL A 712 -6.10 6.79 28.50
N PHE A 713 -5.85 5.48 28.53
CA PHE A 713 -6.59 4.48 27.78
C PHE A 713 -7.56 3.73 28.72
N SER A 714 -8.65 3.24 28.15
CA SER A 714 -9.41 2.16 28.81
C SER A 714 -8.51 0.93 28.95
N ALA A 715 -8.48 0.28 30.09
CA ALA A 715 -7.62 -0.87 30.36
C ALA A 715 -7.90 -2.08 29.44
N ASP A 716 -9.13 -2.19 28.93
CA ASP A 716 -9.51 -3.23 27.96
C ASP A 716 -9.31 -2.81 26.49
N CYS A 717 -8.76 -1.61 26.24
CA CYS A 717 -8.65 -0.98 24.92
C CYS A 717 -9.99 -0.89 24.18
N GLY A 718 -11.11 -0.96 24.89
CA GLY A 718 -12.47 -0.83 24.36
C GLY A 718 -13.07 0.55 24.59
N ARG A 719 -14.35 0.69 24.24
CA ARG A 719 -15.13 1.90 24.51
C ARG A 719 -16.02 1.71 25.72
N SER A 720 -15.95 2.63 26.69
CA SER A 720 -16.78 2.63 27.87
C SER A 720 -18.04 3.48 27.67
N SER A 721 -19.20 2.96 28.09
CA SER A 721 -20.45 3.70 28.18
C SER A 721 -20.64 4.38 29.55
N GLU A 722 -19.90 3.92 30.58
CA GLU A 722 -20.00 4.39 31.97
C GLU A 722 -18.93 5.42 32.32
N GLY A 723 -17.78 5.38 31.61
CA GLY A 723 -16.58 6.15 31.93
C GLY A 723 -15.72 5.49 32.99
N TYR A 724 -14.77 6.24 33.57
CA TYR A 724 -13.78 5.71 34.50
C TYR A 724 -13.01 6.80 35.26
N GLY A 725 -12.35 6.39 36.33
CA GLY A 725 -11.50 7.24 37.16
C GLY A 725 -10.01 6.96 37.00
N PHE A 726 -9.20 8.02 37.16
CA PHE A 726 -7.74 7.94 37.18
C PHE A 726 -7.15 9.07 38.04
N GLU A 727 -5.86 9.00 38.33
CA GLU A 727 -5.17 10.04 39.09
C GLU A 727 -3.88 10.47 38.41
N ILE A 728 -3.75 11.79 38.16
CA ILE A 728 -2.47 12.42 37.88
C ILE A 728 -1.83 12.77 39.21
N PRO A 729 -0.74 12.09 39.64
CA PRO A 729 -0.17 12.29 40.96
C PRO A 729 0.34 13.74 41.16
N ALA A 730 0.26 14.27 42.36
CA ALA A 730 0.81 15.57 42.67
C ALA A 730 2.33 15.67 42.40
N SER A 731 3.05 14.55 42.55
CA SER A 731 4.48 14.41 42.23
C SER A 731 4.75 14.64 40.72
N ALA A 732 3.81 14.36 39.84
CA ALA A 732 3.96 14.57 38.40
C ALA A 732 4.29 16.04 38.08
N ALA A 733 3.67 17.01 38.74
CA ALA A 733 3.96 18.41 38.50
C ALA A 733 5.42 18.79 38.80
N LYS A 734 6.04 18.16 39.80
CA LYS A 734 7.46 18.33 40.14
C LYS A 734 8.36 17.62 39.15
N THR A 735 8.05 16.36 38.82
CA THR A 735 8.81 15.51 37.89
C THR A 735 8.86 16.11 36.50
N HIS A 736 7.71 16.53 35.99
CA HIS A 736 7.55 17.07 34.63
C HIS A 736 7.72 18.61 34.55
N LYS A 737 8.00 19.27 35.68
CA LYS A 737 8.19 20.74 35.79
C LYS A 737 7.05 21.57 35.18
N THR A 738 5.83 21.03 35.22
CA THR A 738 4.62 21.69 34.73
C THR A 738 3.47 21.52 35.69
N LYS A 739 2.61 22.54 35.77
CA LYS A 739 1.38 22.48 36.57
C LYS A 739 0.15 22.08 35.72
N LYS A 740 0.29 22.05 34.40
CA LYS A 740 -0.78 21.71 33.47
C LYS A 740 -0.27 20.68 32.44
N PHE A 741 -1.08 19.72 32.18
CA PHE A 741 -0.85 18.67 31.17
C PHE A 741 -1.91 18.76 30.09
N SER A 742 -1.51 18.63 28.83
CA SER A 742 -2.44 18.39 27.74
C SER A 742 -2.82 16.90 27.77
N LEU A 743 -4.01 16.63 28.26
CA LEU A 743 -4.49 15.27 28.55
C LEU A 743 -5.44 14.77 27.46
N LEU A 744 -5.10 13.65 26.86
CA LEU A 744 -5.95 12.86 25.98
C LEU A 744 -6.57 11.71 26.79
N VAL A 745 -7.89 11.68 26.88
CA VAL A 745 -8.66 10.57 27.46
C VAL A 745 -9.28 9.81 26.29
N SER A 746 -9.00 8.54 26.12
CA SER A 746 -9.50 7.71 25.02
C SER A 746 -10.34 6.53 25.52
N GLY A 747 -11.03 5.84 24.62
CA GLY A 747 -11.88 4.70 24.96
C GLY A 747 -13.24 5.10 25.51
N LEU A 748 -13.83 6.17 25.00
CA LEU A 748 -15.16 6.63 25.34
C LEU A 748 -16.14 6.37 24.19
N GLU A 749 -17.38 6.00 24.51
CA GLU A 749 -18.44 6.03 23.51
C GLU A 749 -18.75 7.48 23.08
N LYS A 750 -19.27 7.63 21.85
CA LYS A 750 -19.79 8.91 21.34
C LYS A 750 -20.77 9.53 22.31
N GLY A 751 -20.60 10.81 22.62
CA GLY A 751 -21.54 11.56 23.44
C GLY A 751 -20.90 12.69 24.24
N GLU A 752 -21.69 13.34 25.11
CA GLU A 752 -21.22 14.32 26.06
C GLU A 752 -20.82 13.66 27.38
N TRP A 753 -19.64 14.01 27.87
CA TRP A 753 -19.07 13.48 29.09
C TRP A 753 -18.74 14.58 30.09
N VAL A 754 -19.13 14.39 31.33
CA VAL A 754 -18.77 15.27 32.45
C VAL A 754 -17.40 14.82 32.96
N VAL A 755 -16.46 15.76 32.98
CA VAL A 755 -15.14 15.55 33.60
C VAL A 755 -15.10 16.26 34.95
N GLU A 756 -14.81 15.51 35.98
CA GLU A 756 -14.62 16.03 37.34
C GLU A 756 -13.14 15.89 37.77
N ARG A 757 -12.65 16.83 38.57
CA ARG A 757 -11.35 16.76 39.23
C ARG A 757 -11.54 17.03 40.72
N ASN A 758 -11.10 16.11 41.57
CA ASN A 758 -11.25 16.18 43.03
C ASN A 758 -12.71 16.50 43.46
N GLY A 759 -13.69 15.87 42.79
CA GLY A 759 -15.13 16.07 43.04
C GLY A 759 -15.72 17.40 42.51
N LYS A 760 -14.93 18.21 41.78
CA LYS A 760 -15.42 19.44 41.14
C LYS A 760 -15.51 19.26 39.63
N SER A 761 -16.67 19.54 39.04
CA SER A 761 -16.84 19.51 37.58
C SER A 761 -15.93 20.52 36.89
N LEU A 762 -15.28 20.10 35.84
CA LEU A 762 -14.52 20.91 34.89
C LEU A 762 -15.37 21.32 33.67
N GLY A 763 -16.54 20.68 33.51
CA GLY A 763 -17.45 20.95 32.40
C GLY A 763 -17.84 19.66 31.66
N LYS A 764 -18.53 19.86 30.55
CA LYS A 764 -18.91 18.80 29.60
C LYS A 764 -18.01 18.85 28.39
N PHE A 765 -17.60 17.70 27.92
CA PHE A 765 -16.70 17.53 26.79
C PHE A 765 -17.30 16.49 25.83
N PRO A 766 -17.32 16.78 24.51
CA PRO A 766 -17.79 15.80 23.54
C PRO A 766 -16.70 14.77 23.24
N ALA A 767 -17.09 13.49 23.16
CA ALA A 767 -16.28 12.45 22.54
C ALA A 767 -16.85 12.11 21.17
N GLY A 768 -15.98 12.04 20.16
CA GLY A 768 -16.35 11.80 18.76
C GLY A 768 -16.74 10.34 18.50
N GLU A 769 -17.40 10.10 17.37
CA GLU A 769 -17.75 8.75 16.93
C GLU A 769 -16.52 7.95 16.48
N ALA A 770 -15.62 8.57 15.72
CA ALA A 770 -14.44 7.91 15.20
C ALA A 770 -13.36 7.71 16.26
N ASP A 771 -13.08 8.73 17.07
CA ASP A 771 -11.95 8.76 18.01
C ASP A 771 -12.29 8.35 19.43
N GLY A 772 -13.53 8.59 19.90
CA GLY A 772 -13.91 8.29 21.28
C GLY A 772 -13.03 8.98 22.31
N THR A 773 -12.61 10.24 22.06
CA THR A 773 -11.63 10.95 22.88
C THR A 773 -12.16 12.25 23.45
N ILE A 774 -11.57 12.63 24.58
CA ILE A 774 -11.65 13.99 25.15
C ILE A 774 -10.22 14.54 25.26
N TYR A 775 -10.01 15.77 24.82
CA TYR A 775 -8.74 16.47 24.97
C TYR A 775 -8.92 17.74 25.78
N LEU A 776 -8.17 17.86 26.88
CA LEU A 776 -8.31 18.96 27.82
C LEU A 776 -7.01 19.32 28.54
N ASN A 777 -6.95 20.54 29.08
CA ASN A 777 -5.88 20.92 29.98
C ASN A 777 -6.16 20.39 31.40
N ALA A 778 -5.29 19.56 31.92
CA ALA A 778 -5.38 18.88 33.20
C ALA A 778 -4.32 19.36 34.19
N ALA A 779 -4.64 19.39 35.47
CA ALA A 779 -3.67 19.57 36.55
C ALA A 779 -3.66 18.33 37.43
N PRO A 780 -2.65 18.09 38.28
CA PRO A 780 -2.65 16.97 39.21
C PRO A 780 -3.92 16.86 40.05
N GLY A 781 -4.39 15.62 40.26
CA GLY A 781 -5.60 15.34 41.01
C GLY A 781 -6.28 14.06 40.57
N LYS A 782 -7.35 13.71 41.28
CA LYS A 782 -8.22 12.58 40.96
C LYS A 782 -9.28 13.01 39.95
N TYR A 783 -9.38 12.29 38.86
CA TYR A 783 -10.32 12.54 37.78
C TYR A 783 -11.40 11.45 37.77
N LEU A 784 -12.61 11.88 37.46
CA LEU A 784 -13.75 11.03 37.11
C LEU A 784 -14.34 11.53 35.80
N VAL A 785 -14.39 10.66 34.79
CA VAL A 785 -15.06 10.88 33.51
C VAL A 785 -16.32 10.04 33.50
N ARG A 786 -17.49 10.63 33.35
CA ARG A 786 -18.80 9.95 33.37
C ARG A 786 -19.80 10.63 32.45
N ARG A 787 -20.80 9.90 32.05
CA ARG A 787 -21.97 10.49 31.33
C ARG A 787 -22.84 11.34 32.22
#